data_cdb80a3b4a8e4ae9a5bc571843c4f548
#
_entry.id   cdb80a3b4a8e4ae9a5bc571843c4f548
#
_cell.length_a   1.000
_cell.length_b   1.000
_cell.length_c   1.000
_cell.angle_alpha   90.00
_cell.angle_beta   90.00
_cell.angle_gamma   90.00
#
_symmetry.space_group_name_H-M   'P 1'
#
loop_
_entity.id
_entity.type
_entity.pdbx_description
1 polymer ?
#
loop_
_entity_poly.entity_id
_entity_poly.type
_entity_poly.pdbx_seq_one_letter_code
_entity_poly.pdbx_strand_id
1 'polypeptide(L)'
;AWVIGVRWCPSVHTEPLAALLTSSVDHSVIVWTPDAATSSWPTLQDAGAAVGSLWLPAHRLGDVGSSSGGFLGAHWRPHRDLCVMAHDRQGAMHMWRRTATHKWEPQATISGHAGPARDAAWERYGDCFLTVGQDRTTRLHGTVHTARAGRTWHELARPQTHGYEMQSVAWLGRTSFVSAADEKILRVFAAPKAFVHSATAWHMWQTPTPQPRHVLVLSQAAASAGDMIESVMCETHYTNLAVVAWLGDMSMRGAEHVLQRVYACAWDAAVQADCLGADVTVYLLPDTPDTERGVSHLRAWAAHHAPLASLYADDGVPRTALDVIPLEPKVMPLRAAAAEAVEPASVQGDSVVLGGTFDHLHIGHKLLLTMGVLSARSAMWVGVTSSALLAKKQHREYIEPIDVRMARVRQFLRDVSQALGKSLALHVVPISDPCGPAGTLPDLDVLLVTEETVRGIEPIAAERAKHGVRPLHVYTVSLVHSAAAAKTGSTDIRAWLARRQQAPGTDWSPTVHEPATDGLASAHVPPLGLSNRAVEGASEVAAFTKPPNPEQLQSLTLWPEMEKLYGHGYELLSVAMDTNTHMIASTCKASTPAHAVVRLFDAQHRFEPAKDALEGHTLSITRVAFSPCGTYLLTVSRDRSWRMFRRTPSGYVAWIGERAHARIVWDGAWAPHSRMFATASRDKSVKIWTLVDDAQRPYRLVTTLNASDAVVSVTWASDGALAMGLENGDVWLYTCARDGTWQLHTTLARHHTGPVHRVACRPQGRWMDAYDRVPYQLLSVGDDGCTRLVSWYIDP
;
A
#
# COMPACT_ATOMS: atom_id res chain seq x y z
N ALA A 1 -11.32 41.68 -21.52
CA ALA A 1 -11.44 40.21 -21.40
C ALA A 1 -12.54 39.70 -22.32
N TRP A 2 -12.36 38.54 -22.90
CA TRP A 2 -13.36 37.97 -23.82
C TRP A 2 -14.34 37.13 -23.03
N VAL A 3 -15.63 37.51 -23.06
CA VAL A 3 -16.72 36.71 -22.53
C VAL A 3 -17.04 35.60 -23.52
N ILE A 4 -16.92 34.36 -23.15
CA ILE A 4 -17.11 33.20 -24.00
C ILE A 4 -18.49 32.56 -23.79
N GLY A 5 -19.04 32.63 -22.59
CA GLY A 5 -20.32 32.01 -22.24
C GLY A 5 -21.26 32.95 -21.52
N VAL A 6 -22.53 32.88 -21.85
CA VAL A 6 -23.63 33.56 -21.16
C VAL A 6 -24.79 32.58 -20.93
N ARG A 7 -25.28 32.49 -19.71
CA ARG A 7 -26.40 31.56 -19.35
C ARG A 7 -27.36 32.20 -18.34
N TRP A 8 -28.62 32.04 -18.59
CA TRP A 8 -29.69 32.39 -17.64
C TRP A 8 -29.77 31.38 -16.50
N CYS A 9 -30.11 31.85 -15.31
CA CYS A 9 -30.45 30.98 -14.20
C CYS A 9 -31.72 30.20 -14.50
N PRO A 10 -31.75 28.85 -14.44
CA PRO A 10 -32.93 28.07 -14.72
C PRO A 10 -34.03 28.30 -13.67
N SER A 11 -35.28 28.33 -14.10
CA SER A 11 -36.47 28.55 -13.27
C SER A 11 -36.91 27.39 -12.36
N VAL A 12 -36.00 26.45 -12.10
CA VAL A 12 -36.27 25.20 -11.35
C VAL A 12 -36.31 25.40 -9.83
N HIS A 13 -36.00 26.61 -9.36
CA HIS A 13 -35.95 26.91 -7.92
C HIS A 13 -37.28 27.51 -7.45
N THR A 14 -37.62 27.26 -6.20
CA THR A 14 -38.82 27.79 -5.53
C THR A 14 -38.88 29.31 -5.49
N GLU A 15 -37.74 29.97 -5.72
CA GLU A 15 -37.65 31.40 -5.95
C GLU A 15 -36.85 31.60 -7.26
N PRO A 16 -37.49 32.00 -8.36
CA PRO A 16 -36.83 32.29 -9.62
C PRO A 16 -35.92 33.50 -9.47
N LEU A 17 -34.64 33.28 -9.45
CA LEU A 17 -33.61 34.32 -9.44
C LEU A 17 -33.41 34.84 -10.86
N ALA A 18 -33.72 36.13 -11.10
CA ALA A 18 -33.26 36.81 -12.30
C ALA A 18 -31.72 37.01 -12.19
N ALA A 19 -30.99 36.00 -12.63
CA ALA A 19 -29.53 36.05 -12.62
C ALA A 19 -28.96 35.59 -13.95
N LEU A 20 -27.92 36.26 -14.40
CA LEU A 20 -27.15 35.93 -15.58
C LEU A 20 -25.75 35.46 -15.16
N LEU A 21 -25.28 34.43 -15.79
CA LEU A 21 -23.93 33.90 -15.59
C LEU A 21 -23.08 34.18 -16.81
N THR A 22 -21.90 34.75 -16.61
CA THR A 22 -20.88 34.92 -17.67
C THR A 22 -19.59 34.23 -17.32
N SER A 23 -18.97 33.62 -18.32
CA SER A 23 -17.60 33.06 -18.20
C SER A 23 -16.63 33.80 -19.12
N SER A 24 -15.42 34.05 -18.65
CA SER A 24 -14.44 34.85 -19.35
C SER A 24 -13.03 34.23 -19.31
N VAL A 25 -12.22 34.56 -20.33
CA VAL A 25 -10.82 34.18 -20.42
C VAL A 25 -9.95 34.89 -19.39
N ASP A 26 -10.47 35.89 -18.69
CA ASP A 26 -9.76 36.62 -17.60
C ASP A 26 -9.82 35.91 -16.24
N HIS A 27 -10.08 34.62 -16.23
CA HIS A 27 -10.18 33.78 -15.02
C HIS A 27 -11.37 34.10 -14.12
N SER A 28 -12.43 34.70 -14.67
CA SER A 28 -13.61 35.01 -13.88
C SER A 28 -14.88 34.39 -14.43
N VAL A 29 -15.70 33.95 -13.51
CA VAL A 29 -17.13 33.65 -13.72
C VAL A 29 -17.91 34.66 -12.92
N ILE A 30 -18.79 35.41 -13.55
CA ILE A 30 -19.52 36.50 -12.88
C ILE A 30 -21.00 36.17 -12.89
N VAL A 31 -21.62 36.29 -11.72
CA VAL A 31 -23.07 36.28 -11.52
C VAL A 31 -23.54 37.72 -11.52
N TRP A 32 -24.38 38.04 -12.50
CA TRP A 32 -25.00 39.37 -12.66
C TRP A 32 -26.42 39.32 -12.14
N THR A 33 -26.83 40.37 -11.47
CA THR A 33 -28.20 40.59 -11.01
C THR A 33 -28.67 41.99 -11.40
N PRO A 34 -29.96 42.22 -11.60
CA PRO A 34 -30.49 43.58 -11.81
C PRO A 34 -30.23 44.43 -10.56
N ASP A 35 -30.07 45.74 -10.74
CA ASP A 35 -29.83 46.70 -9.66
C ASP A 35 -31.03 46.68 -8.69
N ALA A 36 -30.71 46.44 -7.41
CA ALA A 36 -31.71 46.35 -6.33
C ALA A 36 -32.41 47.68 -5.99
N ALA A 37 -31.94 48.81 -6.51
CA ALA A 37 -32.58 50.09 -6.33
C ALA A 37 -33.98 50.19 -6.98
N THR A 38 -34.31 49.25 -7.86
CA THR A 38 -35.63 49.16 -8.52
C THR A 38 -36.47 48.04 -7.91
N SER A 39 -36.47 47.84 -6.60
CA SER A 39 -37.36 47.04 -5.77
C SER A 39 -37.96 45.75 -6.41
N SER A 40 -37.84 44.65 -5.74
CA SER A 40 -38.36 43.30 -6.06
C SER A 40 -37.66 42.61 -7.23
N TRP A 41 -37.15 41.44 -6.97
CA TRP A 41 -36.63 40.53 -7.98
C TRP A 41 -37.70 40.27 -9.01
N PRO A 42 -37.51 40.69 -10.29
CA PRO A 42 -38.50 40.39 -11.31
C PRO A 42 -38.72 38.90 -11.43
N THR A 43 -39.95 38.46 -11.37
CA THR A 43 -40.34 37.10 -11.76
C THR A 43 -40.05 36.89 -13.23
N LEU A 44 -39.99 35.65 -13.70
CA LEU A 44 -39.82 35.33 -15.12
C LEU A 44 -40.93 35.98 -16.00
N GLN A 45 -42.10 36.30 -15.42
CA GLN A 45 -43.19 37.02 -16.06
C GLN A 45 -42.88 38.52 -16.25
N ASP A 46 -42.04 39.08 -15.37
CA ASP A 46 -41.63 40.48 -15.42
C ASP A 46 -40.37 40.71 -16.28
N ALA A 47 -39.74 39.62 -16.79
CA ALA A 47 -38.52 39.72 -17.59
C ALA A 47 -38.68 40.58 -18.85
N GLY A 48 -39.90 40.77 -19.35
CA GLY A 48 -40.21 41.73 -20.43
C GLY A 48 -40.06 43.19 -20.01
N ALA A 49 -40.28 43.51 -18.74
CA ALA A 49 -40.18 44.87 -18.18
C ALA A 49 -38.75 45.24 -17.74
N ALA A 50 -37.89 44.25 -17.59
CA ALA A 50 -36.47 44.44 -17.18
C ALA A 50 -35.56 44.86 -18.36
N VAL A 51 -36.10 45.03 -19.56
CA VAL A 51 -35.36 45.59 -20.70
C VAL A 51 -35.09 47.08 -20.45
N GLY A 52 -33.96 47.38 -19.85
CA GLY A 52 -33.56 48.74 -19.49
C GLY A 52 -33.00 48.89 -18.04
N SER A 53 -33.11 47.84 -17.20
CA SER A 53 -32.46 47.83 -15.89
C SER A 53 -30.97 47.63 -15.98
N LEU A 54 -30.21 48.32 -15.16
CA LEU A 54 -28.77 48.14 -15.06
C LEU A 54 -28.44 46.80 -14.38
N TRP A 55 -27.64 45.97 -15.01
CA TRP A 55 -27.18 44.72 -14.45
C TRP A 55 -25.84 44.92 -13.77
N LEU A 56 -25.75 44.56 -12.51
CA LEU A 56 -24.56 44.74 -11.69
C LEU A 56 -23.87 43.37 -11.43
N PRO A 57 -22.54 43.31 -11.41
CA PRO A 57 -21.82 42.11 -11.03
C PRO A 57 -22.01 41.82 -9.53
N ALA A 58 -22.93 40.96 -9.17
CA ALA A 58 -23.24 40.64 -7.78
C ALA A 58 -22.15 39.79 -7.11
N HIS A 59 -21.64 38.80 -7.85
CA HIS A 59 -20.63 37.89 -7.35
C HIS A 59 -19.63 37.55 -8.47
N ARG A 60 -18.36 37.63 -8.11
CA ARG A 60 -17.26 37.14 -8.94
C ARG A 60 -16.75 35.84 -8.34
N LEU A 61 -16.73 34.78 -9.15
CA LEU A 61 -16.27 33.44 -8.81
C LEU A 61 -14.95 33.19 -9.55
N GLY A 62 -14.01 32.47 -8.95
CA GLY A 62 -12.67 32.30 -9.44
C GLY A 62 -11.69 33.39 -9.00
N ASP A 63 -10.41 33.07 -8.96
CA ASP A 63 -9.38 33.94 -8.42
C ASP A 63 -8.69 34.73 -9.55
N VAL A 64 -8.60 36.04 -9.41
CA VAL A 64 -7.89 36.93 -10.33
C VAL A 64 -6.40 36.76 -10.15
N GLY A 65 -5.75 36.13 -11.09
CA GLY A 65 -4.31 35.87 -11.04
C GLY A 65 -3.95 34.40 -10.82
N SER A 66 -4.94 33.51 -10.77
CA SER A 66 -4.67 32.07 -10.77
C SER A 66 -4.00 31.64 -12.06
N SER A 67 -3.17 30.62 -11.99
CA SER A 67 -2.47 30.02 -13.13
C SER A 67 -3.42 29.27 -14.10
N SER A 68 -4.74 29.31 -13.85
CA SER A 68 -5.75 28.73 -14.73
C SER A 68 -5.79 29.47 -16.05
N GLY A 69 -5.96 28.76 -17.16
CA GLY A 69 -5.96 29.34 -18.52
C GLY A 69 -7.21 30.13 -18.90
N GLY A 70 -8.04 30.57 -17.94
CA GLY A 70 -9.35 31.20 -18.14
C GLY A 70 -10.49 30.20 -18.35
N PHE A 71 -11.74 30.66 -18.18
CA PHE A 71 -12.91 29.79 -18.29
C PHE A 71 -13.49 29.79 -19.69
N LEU A 72 -13.62 28.59 -20.27
CA LEU A 72 -14.21 28.38 -21.58
C LEU A 72 -15.74 28.28 -21.55
N GLY A 73 -16.32 27.99 -20.42
CA GLY A 73 -17.77 27.92 -20.25
C GLY A 73 -18.17 27.81 -18.79
N ALA A 74 -19.37 28.27 -18.49
CA ALA A 74 -19.97 28.12 -17.16
C ALA A 74 -21.46 27.77 -17.31
N HIS A 75 -21.97 26.94 -16.39
CA HIS A 75 -23.32 26.45 -16.38
C HIS A 75 -23.94 26.46 -14.99
N TRP A 76 -25.19 26.70 -14.88
CA TRP A 76 -25.99 26.45 -13.70
C TRP A 76 -26.24 24.96 -13.57
N ARG A 77 -26.00 24.39 -12.41
CA ARG A 77 -26.38 23.01 -12.11
C ARG A 77 -27.87 22.98 -11.71
N PRO A 78 -28.73 22.24 -12.42
CA PRO A 78 -30.15 22.07 -12.05
C PRO A 78 -30.21 21.14 -10.82
N HIS A 79 -30.24 21.70 -9.63
CA HIS A 79 -30.35 20.96 -8.37
C HIS A 79 -31.06 21.85 -7.33
N ARG A 80 -31.50 21.26 -6.20
CA ARG A 80 -32.16 22.01 -5.11
C ARG A 80 -31.27 23.14 -4.54
N ASP A 81 -29.95 22.93 -4.53
CA ASP A 81 -29.00 23.96 -4.14
C ASP A 81 -28.48 24.71 -5.36
N LEU A 82 -28.38 26.03 -5.26
CA LEU A 82 -27.85 26.85 -6.34
C LEU A 82 -26.36 26.62 -6.50
N CYS A 83 -25.97 25.97 -7.60
CA CYS A 83 -24.58 25.67 -7.92
C CYS A 83 -24.21 26.19 -9.30
N VAL A 84 -22.98 26.68 -9.42
CA VAL A 84 -22.34 27.07 -10.67
C VAL A 84 -21.20 26.10 -10.95
N MET A 85 -21.13 25.59 -12.16
CA MET A 85 -20.03 24.78 -12.67
C MET A 85 -19.37 25.51 -13.83
N ALA A 86 -18.05 25.52 -13.87
CA ALA A 86 -17.29 26.09 -14.97
C ALA A 86 -16.13 25.14 -15.34
N HIS A 87 -15.71 25.18 -16.60
CA HIS A 87 -14.52 24.46 -17.03
C HIS A 87 -13.50 25.46 -17.59
N ASP A 88 -12.27 25.24 -17.17
CA ASP A 88 -11.16 26.07 -17.62
C ASP A 88 -10.48 25.50 -18.88
N ARG A 89 -9.54 26.26 -19.42
CA ARG A 89 -8.77 25.89 -20.62
C ARG A 89 -7.82 24.71 -20.39
N GLN A 90 -7.52 24.40 -19.14
CA GLN A 90 -6.65 23.27 -18.74
C GLN A 90 -7.44 21.99 -18.46
N GLY A 91 -8.76 21.98 -18.70
CA GLY A 91 -9.63 20.82 -18.50
C GLY A 91 -10.07 20.61 -17.06
N ALA A 92 -9.75 21.53 -16.15
CA ALA A 92 -10.25 21.45 -14.78
C ALA A 92 -11.72 21.90 -14.71
N MET A 93 -12.50 21.15 -13.93
CA MET A 93 -13.89 21.51 -13.60
C MET A 93 -13.88 22.25 -12.26
N HIS A 94 -14.53 23.40 -12.21
CA HIS A 94 -14.70 24.19 -11.02
C HIS A 94 -16.18 24.21 -10.64
N MET A 95 -16.49 24.18 -9.36
CA MET A 95 -17.86 24.22 -8.86
C MET A 95 -17.94 25.12 -7.62
N TRP A 96 -18.94 25.98 -7.61
CA TRP A 96 -19.27 26.80 -6.45
C TRP A 96 -20.72 26.56 -6.07
N ARG A 97 -20.96 26.43 -4.77
CA ARG A 97 -22.29 26.27 -4.20
C ARG A 97 -22.63 27.49 -3.35
N ARG A 98 -23.85 28.01 -3.52
CA ARG A 98 -24.36 29.09 -2.67
C ARG A 98 -24.81 28.53 -1.32
N THR A 99 -24.27 29.07 -0.23
CA THR A 99 -24.64 28.70 1.14
C THR A 99 -25.95 29.35 1.56
N ALA A 100 -26.54 28.88 2.65
CA ALA A 100 -27.73 29.52 3.25
C ALA A 100 -27.46 30.98 3.69
N THR A 101 -26.22 31.37 3.90
CA THR A 101 -25.77 32.72 4.18
C THR A 101 -25.49 33.55 2.93
N HIS A 102 -25.94 33.11 1.77
CA HIS A 102 -25.77 33.72 0.45
C HIS A 102 -24.33 33.88 -0.04
N LYS A 103 -23.35 33.24 0.60
CA LYS A 103 -21.96 33.18 0.15
C LYS A 103 -21.74 32.04 -0.84
N TRP A 104 -20.85 32.24 -1.79
CA TRP A 104 -20.42 31.20 -2.72
C TRP A 104 -19.15 30.51 -2.18
N GLU A 105 -19.23 29.21 -2.03
CA GLU A 105 -18.11 28.40 -1.55
C GLU A 105 -17.64 27.46 -2.65
N PRO A 106 -16.33 27.42 -2.95
CA PRO A 106 -15.77 26.48 -3.90
C PRO A 106 -15.91 25.05 -3.37
N GLN A 107 -16.20 24.13 -4.27
CA GLN A 107 -16.38 22.72 -3.98
C GLN A 107 -15.30 21.89 -4.64
N ALA A 108 -14.94 20.76 -4.05
CA ALA A 108 -14.09 19.77 -4.69
C ALA A 108 -14.80 19.18 -5.91
N THR A 109 -14.06 19.00 -7.00
CA THR A 109 -14.58 18.47 -8.26
C THR A 109 -13.69 17.35 -8.77
N ILE A 110 -14.20 16.51 -9.65
CA ILE A 110 -13.43 15.50 -10.35
C ILE A 110 -12.95 16.13 -11.67
N SER A 111 -11.64 16.21 -11.84
CA SER A 111 -11.01 16.70 -13.07
C SER A 111 -10.09 15.63 -13.66
N GLY A 112 -10.04 15.53 -15.00
CA GLY A 112 -9.07 14.74 -15.72
C GLY A 112 -7.83 15.57 -16.12
N HIS A 113 -6.87 14.94 -16.80
CA HIS A 113 -5.78 15.65 -17.46
C HIS A 113 -6.30 16.51 -18.63
N ALA A 114 -5.65 17.63 -18.90
CA ALA A 114 -6.00 18.53 -20.02
C ALA A 114 -5.45 18.05 -21.38
N GLY A 115 -4.96 16.84 -21.45
CA GLY A 115 -4.43 16.15 -22.63
C GLY A 115 -4.21 14.68 -22.30
N PRO A 116 -3.61 13.90 -23.22
CA PRO A 116 -3.33 12.50 -23.00
C PRO A 116 -2.70 12.19 -21.65
N ALA A 117 -3.30 11.32 -20.87
CA ALA A 117 -2.71 10.75 -19.67
C ALA A 117 -1.81 9.57 -20.08
N ARG A 118 -0.53 9.62 -19.73
CA ARG A 118 0.51 8.73 -20.26
C ARG A 118 0.79 7.51 -19.40
N ASP A 119 0.87 7.69 -18.10
CA ASP A 119 1.18 6.60 -17.17
C ASP A 119 0.38 6.76 -15.88
N ALA A 120 0.23 5.63 -15.16
CA ALA A 120 -0.43 5.59 -13.87
C ALA A 120 0.20 4.51 -13.00
N ALA A 121 0.39 4.82 -11.73
CA ALA A 121 0.99 3.92 -10.76
C ALA A 121 0.21 3.90 -9.45
N TRP A 122 -0.18 2.71 -9.00
CA TRP A 122 -0.73 2.50 -7.67
C TRP A 122 0.36 2.59 -6.61
N GLU A 123 0.03 3.19 -5.48
CA GLU A 123 0.80 3.02 -4.25
C GLU A 123 0.74 1.53 -3.82
N ARG A 124 1.80 1.03 -3.18
CA ARG A 124 1.98 -0.39 -2.85
C ARG A 124 0.77 -1.04 -2.16
N TYR A 125 0.05 -0.29 -1.34
CA TYR A 125 -1.11 -0.78 -0.60
C TYR A 125 -2.45 -0.46 -1.28
N GLY A 126 -2.43 0.22 -2.42
CA GLY A 126 -3.62 0.57 -3.18
C GLY A 126 -4.51 1.64 -2.53
N ASP A 127 -4.00 2.42 -1.58
CA ASP A 127 -4.77 3.49 -0.93
C ASP A 127 -4.91 4.73 -1.81
N CYS A 128 -3.95 4.93 -2.71
CA CYS A 128 -3.91 6.03 -3.66
C CYS A 128 -3.16 5.64 -4.94
N PHE A 129 -3.24 6.47 -5.96
CA PHE A 129 -2.49 6.32 -7.19
C PHE A 129 -2.07 7.68 -7.76
N LEU A 130 -0.99 7.67 -8.52
CA LEU A 130 -0.52 8.80 -9.32
C LEU A 130 -0.90 8.60 -10.78
N THR A 131 -1.17 9.71 -11.45
CA THR A 131 -1.27 9.78 -12.91
C THR A 131 -0.40 10.90 -13.43
N VAL A 132 0.13 10.75 -14.63
CA VAL A 132 0.94 11.75 -15.33
C VAL A 132 0.44 11.93 -16.76
N GLY A 133 0.53 13.15 -17.28
CA GLY A 133 -0.03 13.46 -18.58
C GLY A 133 0.77 14.48 -19.39
N GLN A 134 0.36 14.68 -20.64
CA GLN A 134 0.92 15.71 -21.53
C GLN A 134 0.65 17.14 -21.05
N ASP A 135 -0.31 17.34 -20.17
CA ASP A 135 -0.58 18.61 -19.50
C ASP A 135 0.51 19.00 -18.50
N ARG A 136 1.61 18.22 -18.45
CA ARG A 136 2.79 18.47 -17.62
C ARG A 136 2.53 18.39 -16.13
N THR A 137 1.45 17.74 -15.72
CA THR A 137 1.10 17.58 -14.31
C THR A 137 1.23 16.13 -13.86
N THR A 138 1.62 15.96 -12.61
CA THR A 138 1.42 14.73 -11.85
C THR A 138 0.23 14.94 -10.92
N ARG A 139 -0.75 14.04 -10.92
CA ARG A 139 -1.94 14.12 -10.08
C ARG A 139 -2.02 12.93 -9.13
N LEU A 140 -2.30 13.22 -7.89
CA LEU A 140 -2.52 12.23 -6.85
C LEU A 140 -4.00 12.07 -6.58
N HIS A 141 -4.48 10.84 -6.69
CA HIS A 141 -5.85 10.46 -6.38
C HIS A 141 -5.87 9.51 -5.20
N GLY A 142 -6.78 9.74 -4.27
CA GLY A 142 -6.94 8.90 -3.10
C GLY A 142 -8.35 8.93 -2.55
N THR A 143 -8.60 8.13 -1.53
CA THR A 143 -9.91 8.06 -0.89
C THR A 143 -9.99 9.01 0.30
N VAL A 144 -11.15 9.65 0.44
CA VAL A 144 -11.52 10.43 1.62
C VAL A 144 -12.72 9.78 2.27
N HIS A 145 -12.62 9.54 3.57
CA HIS A 145 -13.72 8.97 4.33
C HIS A 145 -14.56 10.08 4.95
N THR A 146 -15.84 10.09 4.65
CA THR A 146 -16.80 11.04 5.25
C THR A 146 -17.93 10.28 5.93
N ALA A 147 -18.39 10.76 7.08
CA ALA A 147 -19.47 10.14 7.84
C ALA A 147 -20.78 9.97 7.04
N ARG A 148 -21.01 10.83 6.03
CA ARG A 148 -22.26 10.86 5.24
C ARG A 148 -22.20 10.00 3.96
N ALA A 149 -21.04 9.91 3.31
CA ALA A 149 -20.91 9.29 1.99
C ALA A 149 -20.00 8.06 1.99
N GLY A 150 -19.45 7.67 3.16
CA GLY A 150 -18.45 6.62 3.24
C GLY A 150 -17.14 7.04 2.55
N ARG A 151 -16.50 6.13 1.84
CA ARG A 151 -15.27 6.38 1.09
C ARG A 151 -15.56 6.82 -0.33
N THR A 152 -14.97 7.95 -0.72
CA THR A 152 -15.09 8.51 -2.07
C THR A 152 -13.70 8.86 -2.62
N TRP A 153 -13.50 8.67 -3.93
CA TRP A 153 -12.26 9.01 -4.62
C TRP A 153 -12.21 10.48 -5.01
N HIS A 154 -11.07 11.11 -4.75
CA HIS A 154 -10.83 12.52 -5.06
C HIS A 154 -9.41 12.73 -5.59
N GLU A 155 -9.21 13.78 -6.39
CA GLU A 155 -7.88 14.35 -6.61
C GLU A 155 -7.48 15.06 -5.31
N LEU A 156 -6.37 14.66 -4.72
CA LEU A 156 -5.91 15.12 -3.40
C LEU A 156 -4.70 16.03 -3.47
N ALA A 157 -3.92 15.91 -4.55
CA ALA A 157 -2.79 16.79 -4.80
C ALA A 157 -2.41 16.81 -6.28
N ARG A 158 -1.75 17.90 -6.67
CA ARG A 158 -0.93 18.02 -7.89
C ARG A 158 0.53 18.14 -7.49
N PRO A 159 1.17 17.01 -7.14
CA PRO A 159 2.51 17.04 -6.56
C PRO A 159 3.55 17.73 -7.43
N GLN A 160 3.39 17.65 -8.75
CA GLN A 160 4.35 18.22 -9.70
C GLN A 160 3.62 18.94 -10.82
N THR A 161 4.10 20.16 -11.10
CA THR A 161 3.88 20.86 -12.37
C THR A 161 5.24 21.00 -13.07
N HIS A 162 5.34 20.56 -14.32
CA HIS A 162 6.60 20.46 -15.05
C HIS A 162 6.63 21.36 -16.29
N GLY A 163 7.82 21.67 -16.79
CA GLY A 163 8.02 22.39 -18.06
C GLY A 163 7.84 21.51 -19.30
N TYR A 164 7.96 20.18 -19.16
CA TYR A 164 7.91 19.18 -20.22
C TYR A 164 6.77 18.19 -20.01
N GLU A 165 6.34 17.52 -21.09
CA GLU A 165 5.33 16.48 -21.04
C GLU A 165 5.80 15.29 -20.21
N MET A 166 4.93 14.78 -19.36
CA MET A 166 5.24 13.66 -18.48
C MET A 166 5.09 12.34 -19.23
N GLN A 167 6.01 11.40 -18.99
CA GLN A 167 6.05 10.12 -19.68
C GLN A 167 5.79 8.92 -18.74
N SER A 168 6.36 8.94 -17.53
CA SER A 168 6.23 7.80 -16.60
C SER A 168 6.39 8.24 -15.16
N VAL A 169 5.83 7.47 -14.23
CA VAL A 169 5.88 7.71 -12.79
C VAL A 169 6.00 6.40 -12.03
N ALA A 170 6.76 6.40 -10.93
CA ALA A 170 6.83 5.27 -10.00
C ALA A 170 6.92 5.77 -8.56
N TRP A 171 6.27 5.04 -7.64
CA TRP A 171 6.34 5.30 -6.22
C TRP A 171 7.67 4.82 -5.64
N LEU A 172 8.32 5.64 -4.83
CA LEU A 172 9.49 5.27 -4.02
C LEU A 172 9.07 4.79 -2.63
N GLY A 173 7.99 5.33 -2.12
CA GLY A 173 7.39 5.03 -0.83
C GLY A 173 5.99 5.62 -0.75
N ARG A 174 5.34 5.60 0.41
CA ARG A 174 3.99 6.17 0.58
C ARG A 174 3.92 7.68 0.35
N THR A 175 5.03 8.37 0.58
CA THR A 175 5.13 9.83 0.58
C THR A 175 6.16 10.35 -0.40
N SER A 176 6.68 9.50 -1.30
CA SER A 176 7.68 9.91 -2.28
C SER A 176 7.52 9.18 -3.61
N PHE A 177 7.86 9.85 -4.68
CA PHE A 177 7.81 9.27 -6.02
C PHE A 177 8.93 9.80 -6.90
N VAL A 178 9.20 9.09 -7.99
CA VAL A 178 10.10 9.49 -9.07
C VAL A 178 9.31 9.65 -10.37
N SER A 179 9.61 10.68 -11.12
CA SER A 179 8.97 10.97 -12.39
C SER A 179 9.96 11.07 -13.53
N ALA A 180 9.50 10.71 -14.73
CA ALA A 180 10.17 10.87 -16.00
C ALA A 180 9.33 11.75 -16.92
N ALA A 181 9.96 12.72 -17.54
CA ALA A 181 9.34 13.62 -18.50
C ALA A 181 10.10 13.58 -19.86
N ASP A 182 9.62 14.35 -20.82
CA ASP A 182 10.29 14.51 -22.12
C ASP A 182 11.56 15.36 -21.96
N GLU A 183 12.38 15.00 -20.99
CA GLU A 183 13.68 15.54 -20.64
C GLU A 183 14.66 14.41 -20.28
N LYS A 184 15.92 14.75 -20.01
CA LYS A 184 17.01 13.78 -19.76
C LYS A 184 17.22 13.47 -18.28
N ILE A 185 16.36 13.99 -17.40
CA ILE A 185 16.55 14.02 -15.95
C ILE A 185 15.34 13.37 -15.28
N LEU A 186 15.58 12.39 -14.42
CA LEU A 186 14.58 11.93 -13.48
C LEU A 186 14.49 12.89 -12.29
N ARG A 187 13.30 13.09 -11.78
CA ARG A 187 13.06 13.94 -10.61
C ARG A 187 12.40 13.18 -9.49
N VAL A 188 12.90 13.39 -8.31
CA VAL A 188 12.39 12.77 -7.06
C VAL A 188 11.66 13.82 -6.23
N PHE A 189 10.47 13.46 -5.75
CA PHE A 189 9.61 14.31 -4.94
C PHE A 189 9.23 13.62 -3.64
N ALA A 190 9.12 14.41 -2.57
CA ALA A 190 8.60 13.95 -1.29
C ALA A 190 7.44 14.83 -0.81
N ALA A 191 6.47 14.22 -0.13
CA ALA A 191 5.31 14.91 0.40
C ALA A 191 5.68 15.93 1.48
N PRO A 192 5.15 17.15 1.43
CA PRO A 192 5.33 18.13 2.50
C PRO A 192 4.53 17.73 3.75
N LYS A 193 4.93 18.23 4.92
CA LYS A 193 4.25 17.95 6.21
C LYS A 193 2.75 18.23 6.16
N ALA A 194 2.34 19.33 5.54
CA ALA A 194 0.93 19.69 5.39
C ALA A 194 0.10 18.62 4.66
N PHE A 195 0.69 17.99 3.63
CA PHE A 195 0.02 16.90 2.92
C PHE A 195 -0.11 15.64 3.80
N VAL A 196 0.94 15.29 4.53
CA VAL A 196 0.92 14.11 5.44
C VAL A 196 -0.15 14.28 6.51
N HIS A 197 -0.25 15.46 7.13
CA HIS A 197 -1.31 15.77 8.08
C HIS A 197 -2.70 15.71 7.44
N SER A 198 -2.86 16.25 6.22
CA SER A 198 -4.12 16.18 5.48
C SER A 198 -4.53 14.74 5.18
N ALA A 199 -3.60 13.92 4.72
CA ALA A 199 -3.83 12.51 4.42
C ALA A 199 -4.28 11.70 5.66
N THR A 200 -3.74 12.03 6.83
CA THR A 200 -4.17 11.48 8.11
C THR A 200 -5.59 11.95 8.45
N ALA A 201 -5.90 13.23 8.31
CA ALA A 201 -7.23 13.78 8.57
C ALA A 201 -8.32 13.23 7.64
N TRP A 202 -7.96 12.87 6.41
CA TRP A 202 -8.87 12.22 5.44
C TRP A 202 -9.04 10.72 5.67
N HIS A 203 -8.30 10.12 6.63
CA HIS A 203 -8.18 8.68 6.77
C HIS A 203 -7.84 8.00 5.44
N MET A 204 -7.02 8.66 4.62
CA MET A 204 -6.59 8.17 3.32
C MET A 204 -5.77 6.89 3.49
N TRP A 205 -4.81 6.93 4.41
CA TRP A 205 -4.02 5.77 4.77
C TRP A 205 -4.75 4.97 5.85
N GLN A 206 -5.18 3.80 5.48
CA GLN A 206 -5.60 2.85 6.49
C GLN A 206 -4.38 2.46 7.32
N THR A 207 -4.58 2.28 8.63
CA THR A 207 -3.65 1.44 9.40
C THR A 207 -3.39 0.17 8.60
N PRO A 208 -2.13 -0.26 8.44
CA PRO A 208 -1.84 -1.43 7.65
C PRO A 208 -2.75 -2.56 8.13
N THR A 209 -3.72 -2.96 7.31
CA THR A 209 -4.29 -4.29 7.48
C THR A 209 -3.12 -5.26 7.36
N PRO A 210 -3.06 -6.30 8.15
CA PRO A 210 -1.99 -7.28 8.04
C PRO A 210 -1.83 -7.64 6.58
N GLN A 211 -0.58 -7.64 6.10
CA GLN A 211 -0.28 -8.15 4.76
C GLN A 211 -0.87 -9.55 4.64
N PRO A 212 -1.34 -9.98 3.47
CA PRO A 212 -1.85 -11.33 3.31
C PRO A 212 -0.79 -12.30 3.82
N ARG A 213 -1.21 -13.15 4.76
CA ARG A 213 -0.30 -14.06 5.45
C ARG A 213 -0.05 -15.28 4.60
N HIS A 214 1.20 -15.69 4.51
CA HIS A 214 1.53 -17.04 4.08
C HIS A 214 1.21 -17.99 5.24
N VAL A 215 0.67 -19.16 4.94
CA VAL A 215 0.21 -20.10 5.97
C VAL A 215 0.95 -21.40 5.83
N LEU A 216 1.57 -21.86 6.92
CA LEU A 216 2.12 -23.21 7.05
C LEU A 216 1.29 -23.98 8.06
N VAL A 217 0.64 -25.03 7.65
CA VAL A 217 -0.17 -25.90 8.50
C VAL A 217 0.61 -27.16 8.84
N LEU A 218 0.75 -27.46 10.13
CA LEU A 218 1.50 -28.60 10.65
C LEU A 218 0.55 -29.60 11.32
N SER A 219 0.60 -30.87 10.96
CA SER A 219 -0.21 -31.97 11.50
C SER A 219 0.07 -32.24 12.96
N GLN A 220 1.34 -32.23 13.29
CA GLN A 220 1.83 -32.28 14.68
C GLN A 220 2.89 -31.20 14.85
N ALA A 221 3.05 -30.78 16.07
CA ALA A 221 4.06 -29.82 16.44
C ALA A 221 5.45 -30.48 16.32
N ALA A 222 5.87 -30.73 15.10
CA ALA A 222 6.97 -31.60 14.79
C ALA A 222 8.33 -30.97 15.13
N ALA A 223 9.14 -31.78 15.70
CA ALA A 223 10.57 -31.53 15.91
C ALA A 223 11.36 -31.26 14.60
N SER A 224 10.78 -31.57 13.46
CA SER A 224 11.39 -31.45 12.11
C SER A 224 10.81 -30.30 11.26
N ALA A 225 10.01 -29.41 11.83
CA ALA A 225 9.46 -28.28 11.11
C ALA A 225 10.50 -27.23 10.66
N GLY A 226 11.76 -27.32 11.16
CA GLY A 226 12.83 -26.37 10.88
C GLY A 226 13.11 -26.18 9.40
N ASP A 227 13.40 -27.25 8.69
CA ASP A 227 13.71 -27.24 7.24
C ASP A 227 12.52 -26.70 6.44
N MET A 228 11.30 -27.04 6.86
CA MET A 228 10.08 -26.54 6.23
C MET A 228 9.89 -25.04 6.45
N ILE A 229 10.08 -24.56 7.67
CA ILE A 229 9.94 -23.15 8.03
C ILE A 229 10.97 -22.32 7.25
N GLU A 230 12.23 -22.78 7.19
CA GLU A 230 13.29 -22.13 6.43
C GLU A 230 12.94 -22.08 4.93
N SER A 231 12.50 -23.20 4.35
CA SER A 231 12.09 -23.30 2.94
C SER A 231 10.91 -22.36 2.64
N VAL A 232 9.87 -22.36 3.48
CA VAL A 232 8.70 -21.49 3.31
C VAL A 232 9.08 -20.02 3.50
N MET A 233 9.92 -19.69 4.47
CA MET A 233 10.40 -18.31 4.67
C MET A 233 11.22 -17.81 3.48
N CYS A 234 12.09 -18.65 2.91
CA CYS A 234 12.79 -18.33 1.67
C CYS A 234 11.84 -18.10 0.50
N GLU A 235 10.86 -19.00 0.28
CA GLU A 235 9.87 -18.86 -0.80
C GLU A 235 8.97 -17.64 -0.63
N THR A 236 8.64 -17.28 0.59
CA THR A 236 7.80 -16.13 0.93
C THR A 236 8.60 -14.84 1.16
N HIS A 237 9.90 -14.88 0.87
CA HIS A 237 10.79 -13.71 1.02
C HIS A 237 10.76 -13.09 2.41
N TYR A 238 10.69 -13.94 3.45
CA TYR A 238 10.68 -13.52 4.86
C TYR A 238 9.56 -12.51 5.21
N THR A 239 8.44 -12.58 4.48
CA THR A 239 7.23 -11.80 4.76
C THR A 239 6.38 -12.48 5.84
N ASN A 240 5.20 -11.94 6.13
CA ASN A 240 4.28 -12.44 7.17
C ASN A 240 3.97 -13.93 7.02
N LEU A 241 4.49 -14.77 7.91
CA LEU A 241 4.23 -16.20 7.98
C LEU A 241 3.40 -16.55 9.22
N ALA A 242 2.25 -17.17 9.00
CA ALA A 242 1.47 -17.81 10.06
C ALA A 242 1.77 -19.31 10.05
N VAL A 243 2.28 -19.83 11.14
CA VAL A 243 2.39 -21.26 11.37
C VAL A 243 1.21 -21.70 12.21
N VAL A 244 0.40 -22.63 11.71
CA VAL A 244 -0.79 -23.14 12.39
C VAL A 244 -0.53 -24.60 12.76
N ALA A 245 -0.72 -24.93 14.03
CA ALA A 245 -0.56 -26.28 14.55
C ALA A 245 -1.66 -26.60 15.55
N TRP A 246 -2.00 -27.90 15.73
CA TRP A 246 -2.98 -28.33 16.69
C TRP A 246 -2.35 -28.70 18.03
N LEU A 247 -3.02 -28.33 19.13
CA LEU A 247 -2.61 -28.66 20.49
C LEU A 247 -2.87 -30.13 20.83
N GLY A 248 -3.99 -30.70 20.36
CA GLY A 248 -4.44 -32.04 20.77
C GLY A 248 -4.49 -32.16 22.28
N ASP A 249 -3.95 -33.27 22.81
CA ASP A 249 -3.80 -33.52 24.26
C ASP A 249 -2.49 -32.99 24.85
N MET A 250 -1.85 -32.00 24.22
CA MET A 250 -0.54 -31.50 24.61
C MET A 250 -0.60 -30.73 25.92
N SER A 251 0.35 -31.00 26.82
CA SER A 251 0.52 -30.25 28.05
C SER A 251 1.01 -28.81 27.76
N MET A 252 0.85 -27.91 28.77
CA MET A 252 1.41 -26.55 28.66
C MET A 252 2.92 -26.54 28.35
N ARG A 253 3.69 -27.43 28.96
CA ARG A 253 5.13 -27.57 28.67
C ARG A 253 5.37 -28.08 27.24
N GLY A 254 4.53 -29.00 26.79
CA GLY A 254 4.56 -29.45 25.39
C GLY A 254 4.30 -28.32 24.42
N ALA A 255 3.28 -27.50 24.66
CA ALA A 255 2.98 -26.32 23.84
C ALA A 255 4.14 -25.29 23.87
N GLU A 256 4.73 -25.04 25.04
CA GLU A 256 5.89 -24.17 25.19
C GLU A 256 7.07 -24.67 24.34
N HIS A 257 7.39 -25.97 24.42
CA HIS A 257 8.49 -26.57 23.68
C HIS A 257 8.30 -26.47 22.16
N VAL A 258 7.08 -26.70 21.68
CA VAL A 258 6.75 -26.52 20.27
C VAL A 258 6.93 -25.09 19.80
N LEU A 259 6.37 -24.14 20.55
CA LEU A 259 6.51 -22.72 20.23
C LEU A 259 7.97 -22.29 20.21
N GLN A 260 8.79 -22.74 21.18
CA GLN A 260 10.21 -22.45 21.22
C GLN A 260 10.95 -22.95 19.98
N ARG A 261 10.70 -24.20 19.59
CA ARG A 261 11.36 -24.79 18.40
C ARG A 261 10.99 -24.09 17.11
N VAL A 262 9.70 -23.87 16.87
CA VAL A 262 9.22 -23.18 15.67
C VAL A 262 9.79 -21.77 15.62
N TYR A 263 9.76 -21.05 16.74
CA TYR A 263 10.30 -19.68 16.77
C TYR A 263 11.81 -19.64 16.66
N ALA A 264 12.55 -20.62 17.22
CA ALA A 264 14.00 -20.71 17.05
C ALA A 264 14.40 -20.91 15.59
N CYS A 265 13.76 -21.86 14.89
CA CYS A 265 14.01 -22.10 13.47
C CYS A 265 13.68 -20.86 12.61
N ALA A 266 12.58 -20.19 12.90
CA ALA A 266 12.20 -18.97 12.20
C ALA A 266 13.21 -17.82 12.43
N TRP A 267 13.72 -17.71 13.65
CA TRP A 267 14.74 -16.71 13.97
C TRP A 267 16.08 -17.02 13.31
N ASP A 268 16.53 -18.28 13.34
CA ASP A 268 17.78 -18.69 12.68
C ASP A 268 17.73 -18.42 11.18
N ALA A 269 16.62 -18.74 10.53
CA ALA A 269 16.39 -18.42 9.12
C ALA A 269 16.43 -16.90 8.86
N ALA A 270 15.80 -16.10 9.73
CA ALA A 270 15.79 -14.64 9.60
C ALA A 270 17.18 -14.02 9.81
N VAL A 271 17.97 -14.57 10.75
CA VAL A 271 19.38 -14.16 10.98
C VAL A 271 20.25 -14.46 9.77
N GLN A 272 20.16 -15.68 9.22
CA GLN A 272 20.93 -16.09 8.05
C GLN A 272 20.64 -15.21 6.82
N ALA A 273 19.38 -14.77 6.67
CA ALA A 273 18.96 -13.91 5.58
C ALA A 273 19.14 -12.40 5.85
N ASP A 274 19.66 -12.00 7.00
CA ASP A 274 19.71 -10.60 7.48
C ASP A 274 18.32 -9.90 7.45
N CYS A 275 17.28 -10.64 7.83
CA CYS A 275 15.87 -10.20 7.80
C CYS A 275 15.20 -10.27 9.18
N LEU A 276 15.81 -9.67 10.22
CA LEU A 276 15.29 -9.70 11.60
C LEU A 276 13.92 -9.02 11.79
N GLY A 277 13.43 -8.33 10.76
CA GLY A 277 12.09 -7.77 10.71
C GLY A 277 10.99 -8.73 10.21
N ALA A 278 11.31 -10.00 9.91
CA ALA A 278 10.33 -11.00 9.48
C ALA A 278 9.27 -11.23 10.56
N ASP A 279 7.98 -11.15 10.17
CA ASP A 279 6.86 -11.39 11.10
C ASP A 279 6.39 -12.84 11.00
N VAL A 280 6.88 -13.70 11.89
CA VAL A 280 6.42 -15.08 12.04
C VAL A 280 5.54 -15.18 13.28
N THR A 281 4.35 -15.74 13.13
CA THR A 281 3.41 -15.95 14.25
C THR A 281 2.92 -17.38 14.26
N VAL A 282 3.01 -18.04 15.42
CA VAL A 282 2.52 -19.41 15.63
C VAL A 282 1.15 -19.36 16.29
N TYR A 283 0.19 -20.02 15.68
CA TYR A 283 -1.17 -20.21 16.20
C TYR A 283 -1.38 -21.66 16.56
N LEU A 284 -1.80 -21.87 17.79
CA LEU A 284 -2.16 -23.18 18.28
C LEU A 284 -3.70 -23.30 18.26
N LEU A 285 -4.20 -24.32 17.57
CA LEU A 285 -5.62 -24.62 17.50
C LEU A 285 -5.97 -25.73 18.50
N PRO A 286 -7.11 -25.67 19.18
CA PRO A 286 -7.58 -26.77 20.01
C PRO A 286 -7.96 -27.99 19.14
N ASP A 287 -8.05 -29.15 19.78
CA ASP A 287 -8.36 -30.46 19.17
C ASP A 287 -7.26 -30.98 18.24
N THR A 288 -7.61 -31.84 17.28
CA THR A 288 -6.68 -32.44 16.31
C THR A 288 -7.20 -32.24 14.87
N PRO A 289 -6.36 -32.35 13.83
CA PRO A 289 -6.76 -32.11 12.44
C PRO A 289 -7.76 -33.17 11.90
N ASP A 290 -7.83 -34.33 12.55
CA ASP A 290 -8.71 -35.45 12.15
C ASP A 290 -10.15 -35.31 12.68
N THR A 291 -10.41 -34.35 13.58
CA THR A 291 -11.72 -34.13 14.15
C THR A 291 -12.49 -33.02 13.43
N GLU A 292 -13.82 -33.13 13.38
CA GLU A 292 -14.69 -32.09 12.83
C GLU A 292 -14.52 -30.75 13.55
N ARG A 293 -14.25 -30.79 14.86
CA ARG A 293 -13.96 -29.61 15.68
C ARG A 293 -12.64 -28.97 15.31
N GLY A 294 -11.56 -29.75 15.16
CA GLY A 294 -10.26 -29.22 14.74
C GLY A 294 -10.31 -28.58 13.36
N VAL A 295 -11.04 -29.18 12.42
CA VAL A 295 -11.30 -28.60 11.10
C VAL A 295 -12.13 -27.31 11.20
N SER A 296 -13.13 -27.27 12.08
CA SER A 296 -13.94 -26.06 12.32
C SER A 296 -13.12 -24.92 12.91
N HIS A 297 -12.18 -25.20 13.82
CA HIS A 297 -11.26 -24.20 14.35
C HIS A 297 -10.33 -23.65 13.28
N LEU A 298 -9.78 -24.50 12.39
CA LEU A 298 -8.97 -24.03 11.28
C LEU A 298 -9.77 -23.14 10.31
N ARG A 299 -11.02 -23.52 10.02
CA ARG A 299 -11.92 -22.70 9.18
C ARG A 299 -12.19 -21.33 9.80
N ALA A 300 -12.50 -21.28 11.10
CA ALA A 300 -12.73 -20.03 11.81
C ALA A 300 -11.48 -19.15 11.85
N TRP A 301 -10.31 -19.77 12.10
CA TRP A 301 -9.02 -19.09 12.06
C TRP A 301 -8.74 -18.51 10.67
N ALA A 302 -8.90 -19.29 9.60
CA ALA A 302 -8.66 -18.86 8.23
C ALA A 302 -9.58 -17.70 7.82
N ALA A 303 -10.87 -17.77 8.18
CA ALA A 303 -11.83 -16.70 7.91
C ALA A 303 -11.46 -15.38 8.64
N HIS A 304 -10.96 -15.48 9.87
CA HIS A 304 -10.53 -14.31 10.64
C HIS A 304 -9.26 -13.65 10.06
N HIS A 305 -8.35 -14.45 9.51
CA HIS A 305 -7.05 -13.99 9.02
C HIS A 305 -7.01 -13.75 7.50
N ALA A 306 -8.13 -13.91 6.83
CA ALA A 306 -8.23 -13.60 5.39
C ALA A 306 -7.96 -12.09 5.11
N PRO A 307 -7.33 -11.74 3.96
CA PRO A 307 -6.92 -12.64 2.89
C PRO A 307 -5.60 -13.37 3.19
N LEU A 308 -5.48 -14.62 2.71
CA LEU A 308 -4.28 -15.43 2.82
C LEU A 308 -3.56 -15.45 1.47
N ALA A 309 -2.22 -15.48 1.48
CA ALA A 309 -1.40 -15.37 0.27
C ALA A 309 -1.06 -16.72 -0.36
N SER A 310 -0.67 -17.70 0.46
CA SER A 310 -0.34 -19.06 0.03
C SER A 310 -0.55 -20.05 1.18
N LEU A 311 -0.74 -21.31 0.84
CA LEU A 311 -0.95 -22.39 1.78
C LEU A 311 0.13 -23.46 1.59
N TYR A 312 0.85 -23.76 2.67
CA TYR A 312 1.80 -24.85 2.78
C TYR A 312 1.30 -25.82 3.86
N ALA A 313 1.57 -27.09 3.70
CA ALA A 313 1.21 -28.07 4.72
C ALA A 313 2.23 -29.22 4.74
N ASP A 314 2.40 -29.85 5.89
CA ASP A 314 3.10 -31.11 5.93
C ASP A 314 2.21 -32.26 5.40
N ASP A 315 2.84 -33.37 5.01
CA ASP A 315 2.19 -34.55 4.43
C ASP A 315 1.32 -35.34 5.41
N GLY A 316 1.39 -35.01 6.73
CA GLY A 316 0.55 -35.60 7.78
C GLY A 316 -0.79 -34.86 7.98
N VAL A 317 -1.00 -33.69 7.37
CA VAL A 317 -2.28 -32.96 7.48
C VAL A 317 -3.31 -33.56 6.54
N PRO A 318 -4.49 -34.01 7.04
CA PRO A 318 -5.54 -34.54 6.18
C PRO A 318 -6.01 -33.51 5.13
N ARG A 319 -6.18 -33.95 3.90
CA ARG A 319 -6.65 -33.08 2.81
C ARG A 319 -7.98 -32.40 3.13
N THR A 320 -8.88 -33.13 3.79
CA THR A 320 -10.19 -32.64 4.25
C THR A 320 -10.09 -31.46 5.22
N ALA A 321 -9.00 -31.39 5.99
CA ALA A 321 -8.74 -30.25 6.86
C ALA A 321 -8.22 -29.04 6.07
N LEU A 322 -7.45 -29.24 4.99
CA LEU A 322 -6.91 -28.19 4.16
C LEU A 322 -7.95 -27.56 3.22
N ASP A 323 -8.96 -28.34 2.80
CA ASP A 323 -10.01 -27.88 1.89
C ASP A 323 -10.90 -26.76 2.46
N VAL A 324 -10.78 -26.45 3.75
CA VAL A 324 -11.48 -25.32 4.36
C VAL A 324 -10.80 -23.96 4.10
N ILE A 325 -9.56 -23.98 3.60
CA ILE A 325 -8.82 -22.79 3.19
C ILE A 325 -8.91 -22.71 1.65
N PRO A 326 -9.40 -21.62 1.07
CA PRO A 326 -9.62 -21.50 -0.37
C PRO A 326 -8.32 -21.24 -1.14
N LEU A 327 -7.30 -22.07 -0.90
CA LEU A 327 -5.99 -22.02 -1.54
C LEU A 327 -5.50 -23.45 -1.82
N GLU A 328 -4.84 -23.66 -2.96
CA GLU A 328 -4.18 -24.94 -3.23
C GLU A 328 -2.98 -25.12 -2.30
N PRO A 329 -2.94 -26.18 -1.46
CA PRO A 329 -1.84 -26.42 -0.56
C PRO A 329 -0.63 -26.99 -1.29
N LYS A 330 0.54 -26.41 -1.00
CA LYS A 330 1.83 -27.00 -1.36
C LYS A 330 2.25 -27.96 -0.24
N VAL A 331 2.07 -29.26 -0.48
CA VAL A 331 2.39 -30.29 0.50
C VAL A 331 3.90 -30.56 0.48
N MET A 332 4.50 -30.58 1.67
CA MET A 332 5.92 -30.80 1.89
C MET A 332 6.14 -32.02 2.79
N PRO A 333 7.14 -32.88 2.49
CA PRO A 333 7.39 -34.08 3.30
C PRO A 333 7.92 -33.71 4.67
N LEU A 334 7.31 -34.26 5.72
CA LEU A 334 7.75 -34.11 7.09
C LEU A 334 8.77 -35.20 7.45
N ARG A 335 10.01 -34.82 7.79
CA ARG A 335 10.99 -35.76 8.33
C ARG A 335 10.65 -36.06 9.78
N ALA A 336 10.40 -37.31 10.12
CA ALA A 336 10.14 -37.74 11.49
C ALA A 336 11.36 -37.50 12.39
N ALA A 337 11.19 -36.74 13.44
CA ALA A 337 12.15 -36.63 14.53
C ALA A 337 11.60 -37.33 15.77
N ALA A 338 12.50 -37.88 16.60
CA ALA A 338 12.12 -38.55 17.84
C ALA A 338 11.42 -37.55 18.78
N ALA A 339 10.25 -37.91 19.26
CA ALA A 339 9.53 -37.15 20.26
C ALA A 339 10.26 -37.23 21.61
N GLU A 340 10.69 -36.10 22.15
CA GLU A 340 11.19 -36.02 23.50
C GLU A 340 10.03 -36.03 24.50
N ALA A 341 10.11 -36.90 25.50
CA ALA A 341 9.12 -36.95 26.56
C ALA A 341 9.23 -35.71 27.46
N VAL A 342 8.17 -34.89 27.47
CA VAL A 342 8.09 -33.68 28.30
C VAL A 342 7.19 -33.94 29.49
N GLU A 343 7.68 -33.68 30.74
CA GLU A 343 6.87 -33.84 31.94
C GLU A 343 5.66 -32.90 31.96
N PRO A 344 4.49 -33.38 32.40
CA PRO A 344 3.27 -32.58 32.44
C PRO A 344 3.29 -31.57 33.59
N ALA A 345 3.62 -30.31 33.28
CA ALA A 345 3.40 -29.21 34.23
C ALA A 345 2.30 -28.29 33.67
N SER A 346 1.23 -28.08 34.44
CA SER A 346 0.15 -27.15 34.12
C SER A 346 -0.04 -26.14 35.23
N VAL A 347 0.18 -24.86 34.95
CA VAL A 347 -0.20 -23.77 35.87
C VAL A 347 -1.27 -22.93 35.15
N GLN A 348 -2.50 -23.06 35.59
CA GLN A 348 -3.65 -22.32 35.13
C GLN A 348 -4.26 -21.51 36.27
N GLY A 349 -4.64 -20.27 35.98
CA GLY A 349 -5.36 -19.40 36.91
C GLY A 349 -6.52 -18.68 36.22
N ASP A 350 -7.44 -18.16 36.99
CA ASP A 350 -8.54 -17.37 36.46
C ASP A 350 -7.99 -16.05 35.86
N SER A 351 -7.04 -15.44 36.55
CA SER A 351 -6.39 -14.21 36.10
C SER A 351 -4.87 -14.37 36.06
N VAL A 352 -4.29 -13.95 34.91
CA VAL A 352 -2.85 -14.03 34.64
C VAL A 352 -2.30 -12.64 34.44
N VAL A 353 -1.11 -12.37 34.99
CA VAL A 353 -0.38 -11.10 34.79
C VAL A 353 1.02 -11.34 34.27
N LEU A 354 1.46 -10.46 33.38
CA LEU A 354 2.82 -10.39 32.91
C LEU A 354 3.20 -8.96 32.53
N GLY A 355 4.48 -8.69 32.44
CA GLY A 355 4.99 -7.36 32.08
C GLY A 355 6.19 -7.42 31.17
N GLY A 356 6.36 -6.39 30.35
CA GLY A 356 7.49 -6.30 29.44
C GLY A 356 7.58 -4.99 28.68
N THR A 357 8.65 -4.85 27.91
CA THR A 357 8.80 -3.68 27.02
C THR A 357 7.92 -3.85 25.78
N PHE A 358 7.81 -5.06 25.26
CA PHE A 358 7.08 -5.41 24.03
C PHE A 358 7.46 -4.54 22.83
N ASP A 359 8.73 -4.20 22.78
CA ASP A 359 9.32 -3.42 21.70
C ASP A 359 9.61 -4.32 20.50
N HIS A 360 9.19 -3.91 19.29
CA HIS A 360 9.31 -4.73 18.08
C HIS A 360 8.81 -6.16 18.29
N LEU A 361 7.57 -6.34 18.68
CA LEU A 361 6.91 -7.60 19.11
C LEU A 361 7.52 -8.86 18.45
N HIS A 362 8.68 -9.30 18.96
CA HIS A 362 9.47 -10.40 18.42
C HIS A 362 9.07 -11.75 18.98
N ILE A 363 9.69 -12.81 18.48
CA ILE A 363 9.36 -14.22 18.81
C ILE A 363 9.33 -14.51 20.30
N GLY A 364 10.27 -13.99 21.11
CA GLY A 364 10.25 -14.17 22.57
C GLY A 364 9.05 -13.51 23.25
N HIS A 365 8.65 -12.33 22.79
CA HIS A 365 7.41 -11.69 23.25
C HIS A 365 6.16 -12.49 22.85
N LYS A 366 6.13 -13.02 21.64
CA LYS A 366 5.01 -13.82 21.14
C LYS A 366 4.87 -15.14 21.90
N LEU A 367 5.97 -15.80 22.22
CA LEU A 367 6.00 -16.98 23.07
C LEU A 367 5.39 -16.65 24.44
N LEU A 368 5.91 -15.62 25.14
CA LEU A 368 5.44 -15.22 26.47
C LEU A 368 3.93 -14.87 26.48
N LEU A 369 3.47 -14.12 25.52
CA LEU A 369 2.06 -13.74 25.38
C LEU A 369 1.15 -14.94 25.08
N THR A 370 1.58 -15.87 24.23
CA THR A 370 0.84 -17.10 23.92
C THR A 370 0.74 -17.99 25.16
N MET A 371 1.82 -18.15 25.91
CA MET A 371 1.79 -18.89 27.19
C MET A 371 0.87 -18.22 28.21
N GLY A 372 0.80 -16.88 28.22
CA GLY A 372 -0.17 -16.12 29.01
C GLY A 372 -1.63 -16.44 28.67
N VAL A 373 -1.95 -16.48 27.39
CA VAL A 373 -3.30 -16.86 26.93
C VAL A 373 -3.63 -18.31 27.26
N LEU A 374 -2.67 -19.22 27.12
CA LEU A 374 -2.85 -20.65 27.51
C LEU A 374 -3.11 -20.80 29.02
N SER A 375 -2.40 -20.07 29.88
CA SER A 375 -2.53 -20.10 31.34
C SER A 375 -3.82 -19.46 31.86
N ALA A 376 -4.37 -18.46 31.18
CA ALA A 376 -5.53 -17.70 31.59
C ALA A 376 -6.84 -18.44 31.31
N ARG A 377 -7.80 -18.40 32.28
CA ARG A 377 -9.16 -18.91 32.11
C ARG A 377 -10.17 -17.80 31.82
N SER A 378 -10.06 -16.64 32.49
CA SER A 378 -11.04 -15.56 32.40
C SER A 378 -10.43 -14.19 32.06
N ALA A 379 -9.26 -13.84 32.62
CA ALA A 379 -8.66 -12.53 32.44
C ALA A 379 -7.14 -12.58 32.25
N MET A 380 -6.61 -11.63 31.50
CA MET A 380 -5.16 -11.45 31.31
C MET A 380 -4.76 -9.98 31.40
N TRP A 381 -3.78 -9.69 32.25
CA TRP A 381 -3.21 -8.37 32.46
C TRP A 381 -1.81 -8.29 31.89
N VAL A 382 -1.58 -7.31 31.00
CA VAL A 382 -0.28 -7.09 30.37
C VAL A 382 0.19 -5.68 30.64
N GLY A 383 1.27 -5.55 31.41
CA GLY A 383 1.94 -4.27 31.68
C GLY A 383 2.96 -3.94 30.60
N VAL A 384 2.79 -2.81 29.90
CA VAL A 384 3.73 -2.32 28.88
C VAL A 384 4.56 -1.18 29.47
N THR A 385 5.90 -1.30 29.51
CA THR A 385 6.77 -0.29 30.13
C THR A 385 6.66 1.07 29.42
N SER A 386 6.46 2.14 30.21
CA SER A 386 6.45 3.52 29.72
C SER A 386 7.88 4.05 29.48
N SER A 387 8.00 5.22 28.86
CA SER A 387 9.29 5.88 28.54
C SER A 387 10.18 6.10 29.78
N ALA A 388 9.58 6.31 30.96
CA ALA A 388 10.33 6.52 32.20
C ALA A 388 11.24 5.34 32.58
N LEU A 389 10.80 4.12 32.31
CA LEU A 389 11.57 2.89 32.61
C LEU A 389 12.56 2.52 31.49
N LEU A 390 12.54 3.20 30.37
CA LEU A 390 13.34 2.87 29.19
C LEU A 390 14.61 3.70 29.05
N ALA A 391 14.86 4.66 29.91
CA ALA A 391 15.94 5.64 29.81
C ALA A 391 17.36 5.03 29.75
N LYS A 392 17.55 3.83 30.31
CA LYS A 392 18.83 3.10 30.37
C LYS A 392 19.02 2.06 29.27
N LYS A 393 18.04 1.90 28.35
CA LYS A 393 18.13 0.88 27.30
C LYS A 393 19.06 1.33 26.16
N GLN A 394 19.86 0.39 25.64
CA GLN A 394 20.71 0.61 24.46
C GLN A 394 19.83 0.84 23.22
N HIS A 395 20.26 1.72 22.32
CA HIS A 395 19.53 2.09 21.10
C HIS A 395 18.07 2.51 21.37
N ARG A 396 17.88 3.34 22.40
CA ARG A 396 16.53 3.78 22.85
C ARG A 396 15.77 4.57 21.80
N GLU A 397 16.47 5.21 20.90
CA GLU A 397 15.94 5.98 19.76
C GLU A 397 15.14 5.10 18.78
N TYR A 398 15.38 3.79 18.78
CA TYR A 398 14.66 2.81 17.95
C TYR A 398 13.52 2.10 18.70
N ILE A 399 13.25 2.48 19.95
CA ILE A 399 12.12 1.90 20.69
C ILE A 399 10.80 2.47 20.16
N GLU A 400 9.87 1.59 19.82
CA GLU A 400 8.55 2.00 19.32
C GLU A 400 7.76 2.80 20.36
N PRO A 401 6.94 3.79 19.93
CA PRO A 401 6.03 4.54 20.81
C PRO A 401 5.13 3.60 21.62
N ILE A 402 4.78 4.00 22.84
CA ILE A 402 4.05 3.13 23.77
C ILE A 402 2.66 2.71 23.25
N ASP A 403 1.96 3.63 22.59
CA ASP A 403 0.64 3.39 21.97
C ASP A 403 0.72 2.35 20.86
N VAL A 404 1.79 2.36 20.03
CA VAL A 404 2.05 1.35 19.00
C VAL A 404 2.30 -0.01 19.64
N ARG A 405 3.17 -0.08 20.67
CA ARG A 405 3.47 -1.33 21.38
C ARG A 405 2.23 -1.92 22.04
N MET A 406 1.42 -1.09 22.71
CA MET A 406 0.16 -1.50 23.31
C MET A 406 -0.87 -1.99 22.28
N ALA A 407 -0.98 -1.30 21.14
CA ALA A 407 -1.90 -1.69 20.07
C ALA A 407 -1.52 -3.08 19.49
N ARG A 408 -0.23 -3.32 19.23
CA ARG A 408 0.28 -4.61 18.73
C ARG A 408 0.08 -5.74 19.73
N VAL A 409 0.33 -5.50 21.00
CA VAL A 409 0.06 -6.49 22.06
C VAL A 409 -1.42 -6.83 22.11
N ARG A 410 -2.32 -5.85 22.10
CA ARG A 410 -3.77 -6.08 22.08
C ARG A 410 -4.21 -6.89 20.87
N GLN A 411 -3.71 -6.56 19.70
CA GLN A 411 -4.07 -7.28 18.48
C GLN A 411 -3.58 -8.72 18.53
N PHE A 412 -2.33 -8.94 18.89
CA PHE A 412 -1.76 -10.28 19.03
C PHE A 412 -2.53 -11.16 20.02
N LEU A 413 -2.88 -10.61 21.17
CA LEU A 413 -3.67 -11.33 22.19
C LEU A 413 -5.06 -11.71 21.70
N ARG A 414 -5.73 -10.84 20.95
CA ARG A 414 -7.02 -11.14 20.34
C ARG A 414 -6.91 -12.28 19.33
N ASP A 415 -5.93 -12.21 18.45
CA ASP A 415 -5.71 -13.21 17.40
C ASP A 415 -5.41 -14.59 18.02
N VAL A 416 -4.54 -14.65 19.04
CA VAL A 416 -4.20 -15.90 19.73
C VAL A 416 -5.36 -16.43 20.56
N SER A 417 -6.07 -15.55 21.28
CA SER A 417 -7.25 -15.96 22.08
C SER A 417 -8.33 -16.56 21.20
N GLN A 418 -8.57 -15.95 20.03
CA GLN A 418 -9.53 -16.45 19.07
C GLN A 418 -9.10 -17.79 18.46
N ALA A 419 -7.81 -17.93 18.08
CA ALA A 419 -7.28 -19.20 17.58
C ALA A 419 -7.47 -20.34 18.57
N LEU A 420 -7.25 -20.07 19.86
CA LEU A 420 -7.45 -21.03 20.96
C LEU A 420 -8.91 -21.20 21.38
N GLY A 421 -9.86 -20.51 20.76
CA GLY A 421 -11.28 -20.55 21.14
C GLY A 421 -11.57 -19.99 22.53
N LYS A 422 -10.69 -19.12 23.08
CA LYS A 422 -10.81 -18.53 24.42
C LYS A 422 -11.43 -17.14 24.38
N SER A 423 -12.40 -16.89 25.27
CA SER A 423 -12.98 -15.57 25.52
C SER A 423 -12.39 -14.99 26.81
N LEU A 424 -11.34 -14.17 26.68
CA LEU A 424 -10.62 -13.57 27.81
C LEU A 424 -10.87 -12.06 27.90
N ALA A 425 -11.00 -11.55 29.15
CA ALA A 425 -10.91 -10.13 29.41
C ALA A 425 -9.44 -9.67 29.31
N LEU A 426 -9.10 -8.93 28.26
CA LEU A 426 -7.74 -8.51 27.97
C LEU A 426 -7.48 -7.08 28.44
N HIS A 427 -6.60 -6.91 29.42
CA HIS A 427 -6.21 -5.64 30.01
C HIS A 427 -4.75 -5.31 29.65
N VAL A 428 -4.53 -4.44 28.69
CA VAL A 428 -3.20 -3.96 28.30
C VAL A 428 -3.02 -2.54 28.81
N VAL A 429 -2.14 -2.33 29.79
CA VAL A 429 -1.98 -1.08 30.54
C VAL A 429 -0.54 -0.58 30.50
N PRO A 430 -0.33 0.76 30.46
CA PRO A 430 1.01 1.31 30.61
C PRO A 430 1.48 1.16 32.07
N ILE A 431 2.75 0.79 32.29
CA ILE A 431 3.38 0.76 33.61
C ILE A 431 4.53 1.74 33.70
N SER A 432 4.54 2.53 34.76
CA SER A 432 5.59 3.51 35.10
C SER A 432 6.43 3.08 36.30
N ASP A 433 6.01 2.04 36.99
CA ASP A 433 6.76 1.38 38.08
C ASP A 433 7.06 -0.09 37.73
N PRO A 434 8.12 -0.68 38.32
CA PRO A 434 8.53 -2.06 37.98
C PRO A 434 7.53 -3.15 38.40
N CYS A 435 6.64 -2.91 39.38
CA CYS A 435 5.71 -3.88 39.90
C CYS A 435 4.37 -3.84 39.13
N GLY A 436 3.95 -2.66 38.68
CA GLY A 436 2.71 -2.44 37.93
C GLY A 436 1.49 -3.13 38.55
N PRO A 437 0.56 -3.62 37.73
CA PRO A 437 -0.64 -4.32 38.22
C PRO A 437 -0.34 -5.56 39.06
N ALA A 438 0.81 -6.20 38.83
CA ALA A 438 1.20 -7.41 39.58
C ALA A 438 1.43 -7.13 41.06
N GLY A 439 1.86 -5.91 41.43
CA GLY A 439 2.10 -5.53 42.81
C GLY A 439 0.85 -5.19 43.62
N THR A 440 -0.23 -4.72 42.97
CA THR A 440 -1.34 -4.05 43.66
C THR A 440 -2.71 -4.70 43.47
N LEU A 441 -2.95 -5.39 42.35
CA LEU A 441 -4.28 -5.98 42.10
C LEU A 441 -4.52 -7.24 42.92
N PRO A 442 -5.65 -7.33 43.68
CA PRO A 442 -5.94 -8.45 44.54
C PRO A 442 -6.34 -9.73 43.80
N ASP A 443 -7.04 -9.60 42.69
CA ASP A 443 -7.69 -10.70 41.96
C ASP A 443 -6.78 -11.37 40.90
N LEU A 444 -5.48 -11.36 41.13
CA LEU A 444 -4.52 -12.03 40.26
C LEU A 444 -4.09 -13.37 40.87
N ASP A 445 -3.96 -14.40 40.02
CA ASP A 445 -3.56 -15.74 40.39
C ASP A 445 -2.15 -16.11 39.99
N VAL A 446 -1.81 -15.85 38.72
CA VAL A 446 -0.57 -16.33 38.12
C VAL A 446 0.26 -15.15 37.59
N LEU A 447 1.54 -15.17 37.93
CA LEU A 447 2.55 -14.28 37.34
C LEU A 447 3.41 -15.07 36.36
N LEU A 448 3.40 -14.66 35.08
CA LEU A 448 4.35 -15.19 34.09
C LEU A 448 5.57 -14.29 33.99
N VAL A 449 6.74 -14.93 34.07
CA VAL A 449 8.04 -14.30 33.94
C VAL A 449 8.88 -15.10 32.94
N THR A 450 9.87 -14.45 32.33
CA THR A 450 10.93 -15.13 31.59
C THR A 450 12.13 -15.34 32.49
N GLU A 451 13.06 -16.23 32.13
CA GLU A 451 14.32 -16.43 32.84
C GLU A 451 15.08 -15.11 33.08
N GLU A 452 14.99 -14.14 32.19
CA GLU A 452 15.58 -12.81 32.34
C GLU A 452 14.88 -11.94 33.40
N THR A 453 13.59 -12.14 33.59
CA THR A 453 12.74 -11.27 34.44
C THR A 453 12.48 -11.89 35.82
N VAL A 454 13.00 -13.07 36.11
CA VAL A 454 12.87 -13.77 37.41
C VAL A 454 13.24 -12.87 38.60
N ARG A 455 14.23 -11.99 38.42
CA ARG A 455 14.65 -11.02 39.46
C ARG A 455 13.56 -10.03 39.85
N GLY A 456 12.51 -9.87 39.05
CA GLY A 456 11.35 -9.03 39.34
C GLY A 456 10.34 -9.68 40.32
N ILE A 457 10.46 -10.97 40.63
CA ILE A 457 9.52 -11.69 41.49
C ILE A 457 9.56 -11.16 42.93
N GLU A 458 10.78 -11.01 43.50
CA GLU A 458 10.94 -10.56 44.89
C GLU A 458 10.36 -9.14 45.12
N PRO A 459 10.65 -8.13 44.29
CA PRO A 459 10.00 -6.81 44.42
C PRO A 459 8.48 -6.86 44.35
N ILE A 460 7.90 -7.66 43.44
CA ILE A 460 6.46 -7.84 43.31
C ILE A 460 5.88 -8.50 44.57
N ALA A 461 6.51 -9.55 45.04
CA ALA A 461 6.07 -10.25 46.28
C ALA A 461 6.12 -9.30 47.49
N ALA A 462 7.18 -8.51 47.62
CA ALA A 462 7.33 -7.52 48.71
C ALA A 462 6.23 -6.44 48.63
N GLU A 463 5.94 -5.95 47.43
CA GLU A 463 4.89 -4.95 47.24
C GLU A 463 3.49 -5.50 47.55
N ARG A 464 3.17 -6.73 47.11
CA ARG A 464 1.93 -7.43 47.46
C ARG A 464 1.77 -7.61 48.96
N ALA A 465 2.85 -8.00 49.64
CA ALA A 465 2.86 -8.14 51.11
C ALA A 465 2.54 -6.81 51.83
N LYS A 466 3.08 -5.67 51.38
CA LYS A 466 2.74 -4.34 51.89
C LYS A 466 1.28 -3.97 51.73
N HIS A 467 0.67 -4.41 50.67
CA HIS A 467 -0.75 -4.16 50.40
C HIS A 467 -1.69 -5.24 51.00
N GLY A 468 -1.15 -6.25 51.68
CA GLY A 468 -1.95 -7.34 52.23
C GLY A 468 -2.59 -8.25 51.19
N VAL A 469 -2.04 -8.29 49.98
CA VAL A 469 -2.60 -9.05 48.85
C VAL A 469 -1.93 -10.43 48.78
N ARG A 470 -2.68 -11.47 48.42
CA ARG A 470 -2.19 -12.85 48.31
C ARG A 470 -1.00 -12.99 47.36
N PRO A 471 -0.05 -13.90 47.64
CA PRO A 471 1.06 -14.19 46.75
C PRO A 471 0.56 -14.78 45.42
N LEU A 472 1.33 -14.55 44.31
CA LEU A 472 1.05 -15.09 42.99
C LEU A 472 1.74 -16.44 42.78
N HIS A 473 1.07 -17.35 42.06
CA HIS A 473 1.74 -18.51 41.49
C HIS A 473 2.65 -18.08 40.34
N VAL A 474 3.94 -18.43 40.41
CA VAL A 474 4.89 -18.03 39.42
C VAL A 474 5.11 -19.14 38.38
N TYR A 475 4.98 -18.83 37.12
CA TYR A 475 5.36 -19.70 36.01
C TYR A 475 6.49 -19.03 35.20
N THR A 476 7.61 -19.73 35.08
CA THR A 476 8.77 -19.25 34.32
C THR A 476 8.73 -19.84 32.93
N VAL A 477 8.63 -18.98 31.92
CA VAL A 477 8.70 -19.32 30.48
C VAL A 477 10.18 -19.31 30.07
N SER A 478 10.64 -20.39 29.49
CA SER A 478 12.03 -20.52 29.05
C SER A 478 12.29 -19.63 27.83
N LEU A 479 13.52 -19.16 27.67
CA LEU A 479 13.90 -18.33 26.53
C LEU A 479 13.94 -19.15 25.23
N VAL A 480 13.75 -18.46 24.11
CA VAL A 480 13.98 -19.05 22.79
C VAL A 480 15.49 -19.04 22.53
N HIS A 481 16.09 -20.23 22.48
CA HIS A 481 17.50 -20.42 22.16
C HIS A 481 17.65 -20.67 20.67
N SER A 482 18.44 -19.84 20.01
CA SER A 482 18.78 -19.90 18.59
C SER A 482 20.20 -20.47 18.45
N ALA A 483 20.41 -21.28 17.42
CA ALA A 483 21.74 -21.81 17.09
C ALA A 483 22.67 -20.73 16.48
N ALA A 484 22.07 -19.74 15.82
CA ALA A 484 22.77 -18.67 15.11
C ALA A 484 23.09 -17.45 15.98
N ALA A 485 22.43 -17.28 17.13
CA ALA A 485 22.62 -16.11 18.00
C ALA A 485 22.58 -16.49 19.48
N ALA A 486 23.46 -15.90 20.27
CA ALA A 486 23.53 -16.12 21.73
C ALA A 486 22.28 -15.61 22.48
N LYS A 487 21.52 -14.67 21.89
CA LYS A 487 20.26 -14.11 22.40
C LYS A 487 19.33 -13.74 21.28
N THR A 488 18.01 -13.89 21.51
CA THR A 488 16.94 -13.49 20.63
C THR A 488 16.12 -12.38 21.29
N GLY A 489 16.31 -11.12 20.92
CA GLY A 489 15.65 -10.05 21.65
C GLY A 489 15.54 -8.69 20.97
N SER A 490 14.75 -7.79 21.56
CA SER A 490 14.57 -6.42 21.07
C SER A 490 15.90 -5.67 20.91
N THR A 491 16.92 -6.01 21.70
CA THR A 491 18.26 -5.37 21.62
C THR A 491 18.93 -5.70 20.29
N ASP A 492 18.81 -6.94 19.81
CA ASP A 492 19.41 -7.37 18.55
C ASP A 492 18.69 -6.74 17.37
N ILE A 493 17.35 -6.63 17.43
CA ILE A 493 16.55 -5.93 16.42
C ILE A 493 16.94 -4.46 16.38
N ARG A 494 17.04 -3.78 17.52
CA ARG A 494 17.48 -2.38 17.57
C ARG A 494 18.91 -2.18 17.09
N ALA A 495 19.83 -3.08 17.46
CA ALA A 495 21.20 -3.05 16.96
C ALA A 495 21.27 -3.31 15.45
N TRP A 496 20.42 -4.19 14.92
CA TRP A 496 20.26 -4.42 13.49
C TRP A 496 19.69 -3.18 12.78
N LEU A 497 18.65 -2.54 13.33
CA LEU A 497 18.12 -1.28 12.85
C LEU A 497 19.17 -0.17 12.88
N ALA A 498 19.93 -0.05 13.98
CA ALA A 498 21.00 0.93 14.12
C ALA A 498 22.13 0.72 13.09
N ARG A 499 22.53 -0.54 12.84
CA ARG A 499 23.51 -0.86 11.80
C ARG A 499 23.02 -0.50 10.42
N ARG A 500 21.74 -0.73 10.15
CA ARG A 500 21.10 -0.36 8.88
C ARG A 500 20.97 1.14 8.69
N GLN A 501 20.75 1.91 9.75
CA GLN A 501 20.75 3.39 9.66
C GLN A 501 22.17 3.98 9.62
N GLN A 502 23.16 3.30 10.17
CA GLN A 502 24.58 3.72 10.06
C GLN A 502 25.21 3.27 8.73
N ALA A 503 24.70 2.24 8.09
CA ALA A 503 24.95 1.99 6.70
C ALA A 503 24.13 3.04 5.92
N PRO A 504 24.75 3.96 5.18
CA PRO A 504 24.02 5.00 4.49
C PRO A 504 23.03 4.33 3.51
N GLY A 505 21.74 4.32 3.84
CA GLY A 505 20.66 3.94 2.94
C GLY A 505 19.68 2.82 3.32
N THR A 506 19.53 2.42 4.57
CA THR A 506 18.55 1.38 4.92
C THR A 506 17.50 1.88 5.91
N ASP A 507 16.41 2.41 5.41
CA ASP A 507 15.20 2.57 6.20
C ASP A 507 14.16 1.53 5.75
N TRP A 508 14.18 0.34 6.37
CA TRP A 508 13.15 -0.66 6.24
C TRP A 508 12.54 -0.94 7.61
N SER A 509 11.48 -0.22 7.90
CA SER A 509 10.59 -0.59 9.01
C SER A 509 9.22 -0.95 8.41
N PRO A 510 8.65 -2.12 8.74
CA PRO A 510 7.25 -2.43 8.41
C PRO A 510 6.27 -1.62 9.26
N THR A 511 6.75 -0.84 10.20
CA THR A 511 5.99 0.19 10.89
C THR A 511 5.80 1.37 9.96
N VAL A 512 4.57 1.89 9.93
CA VAL A 512 4.30 3.23 9.43
C VAL A 512 5.23 4.19 10.18
N HIS A 513 6.47 4.35 9.73
CA HIS A 513 7.21 5.53 10.05
C HIS A 513 6.50 6.65 9.31
N GLU A 514 5.89 7.53 10.06
CA GLU A 514 5.81 8.90 9.60
C GLU A 514 7.21 9.22 9.07
N PRO A 515 7.36 9.67 7.82
CA PRO A 515 8.66 10.10 7.32
C PRO A 515 9.22 11.04 8.36
N ALA A 516 10.50 10.88 8.68
CA ALA A 516 11.18 11.73 9.63
C ALA A 516 10.74 13.17 9.34
N THR A 517 10.18 13.83 10.34
CA THR A 517 9.48 15.11 10.23
C THR A 517 10.36 16.29 9.79
N ASP A 518 11.52 16.01 9.21
CA ASP A 518 12.39 16.96 8.53
C ASP A 518 11.93 17.33 7.10
N GLY A 519 10.75 16.82 6.69
CA GLY A 519 10.14 17.19 5.42
C GLY A 519 9.89 18.69 5.34
N LEU A 520 10.21 19.27 4.17
CA LEU A 520 9.99 20.68 3.88
C LEU A 520 8.51 21.06 4.02
N ALA A 521 8.24 22.28 4.47
CA ALA A 521 6.88 22.72 4.78
C ALA A 521 6.01 22.78 3.51
N SER A 522 6.55 23.29 2.39
CA SER A 522 5.84 23.46 1.12
C SER A 522 6.79 23.55 -0.07
N ALA A 523 6.23 23.61 -1.27
CA ALA A 523 6.95 23.89 -2.51
C ALA A 523 6.24 24.97 -3.33
N HIS A 524 6.94 25.63 -4.24
CA HIS A 524 6.37 26.55 -5.21
C HIS A 524 6.91 26.29 -6.62
N VAL A 525 6.14 26.67 -7.61
CA VAL A 525 6.61 26.65 -9.01
C VAL A 525 7.30 27.99 -9.31
N PRO A 526 8.58 27.98 -9.71
CA PRO A 526 9.25 29.20 -10.12
C PRO A 526 8.60 29.75 -11.40
N PRO A 527 8.80 31.05 -11.74
CA PRO A 527 8.17 31.70 -12.91
C PRO A 527 8.36 30.94 -14.24
N LEU A 528 9.48 30.21 -14.38
CA LEU A 528 9.75 29.40 -15.57
C LEU A 528 9.12 28.00 -15.52
N GLY A 529 8.50 27.59 -14.42
CA GLY A 529 7.76 26.34 -14.32
C GLY A 529 8.57 25.04 -14.49
N LEU A 530 9.89 25.07 -14.25
CA LEU A 530 10.78 23.94 -14.51
C LEU A 530 11.00 23.00 -13.32
N SER A 531 10.67 23.40 -12.10
CA SER A 531 10.84 22.57 -10.90
C SER A 531 10.00 23.05 -9.73
N ASN A 532 9.68 22.14 -8.82
CA ASN A 532 9.02 22.43 -7.56
C ASN A 532 10.08 22.75 -6.50
N ARG A 533 10.50 24.00 -6.40
CA ARG A 533 11.45 24.43 -5.37
C ARG A 533 10.77 24.46 -4.00
N ALA A 534 11.49 24.04 -2.97
CA ALA A 534 11.06 24.24 -1.60
C ALA A 534 11.04 25.72 -1.24
N VAL A 535 10.04 26.13 -0.44
CA VAL A 535 9.94 27.49 0.11
C VAL A 535 10.44 27.45 1.53
N GLU A 536 11.55 28.13 1.81
CA GLU A 536 12.02 28.35 3.17
C GLU A 536 11.17 29.45 3.84
N GLY A 537 10.74 29.21 5.08
CA GLY A 537 10.02 30.22 5.89
C GLY A 537 8.57 30.44 5.47
N ALA A 538 7.96 29.65 4.64
CA ALA A 538 6.53 29.73 4.36
C ALA A 538 5.72 29.43 5.63
N SER A 539 4.68 30.24 5.90
CA SER A 539 3.68 29.95 6.92
C SER A 539 3.22 28.50 6.80
N GLU A 540 3.02 27.81 7.92
CA GLU A 540 2.47 26.48 7.92
C GLU A 540 1.17 26.46 7.10
N VAL A 541 1.17 25.78 5.99
CA VAL A 541 -0.05 25.51 5.23
C VAL A 541 -0.91 24.64 6.13
N ALA A 542 -2.09 25.12 6.50
CA ALA A 542 -3.00 24.35 7.33
C ALA A 542 -3.38 23.04 6.64
N ALA A 543 -3.39 21.96 7.39
CA ALA A 543 -3.84 20.66 6.87
C ALA A 543 -5.28 20.76 6.36
N PHE A 544 -5.55 20.15 5.20
CA PHE A 544 -6.89 20.08 4.64
C PHE A 544 -7.73 19.05 5.38
N THR A 545 -8.87 19.45 5.89
CA THR A 545 -9.86 18.52 6.48
C THR A 545 -10.87 17.99 5.47
N LYS A 546 -10.97 18.65 4.31
CA LYS A 546 -11.83 18.26 3.17
C LYS A 546 -10.96 18.12 1.92
N PRO A 547 -11.42 17.38 0.88
CA PRO A 547 -10.71 17.34 -0.39
C PRO A 547 -10.46 18.77 -0.91
N PRO A 548 -9.23 19.07 -1.39
CA PRO A 548 -8.91 20.40 -1.90
C PRO A 548 -9.72 20.72 -3.16
N ASN A 549 -10.06 21.97 -3.32
CA ASN A 549 -10.68 22.48 -4.55
C ASN A 549 -9.61 22.70 -5.64
N PRO A 550 -10.01 22.92 -6.91
CA PRO A 550 -9.06 23.07 -8.02
C PRO A 550 -8.02 24.18 -7.83
N GLU A 551 -8.38 25.29 -7.20
CA GLU A 551 -7.46 26.41 -6.91
C GLU A 551 -6.40 26.02 -5.88
N GLN A 552 -6.83 25.30 -4.82
CA GLN A 552 -5.93 24.76 -3.81
C GLN A 552 -5.00 23.67 -4.38
N LEU A 553 -5.53 22.82 -5.28
CA LEU A 553 -4.74 21.80 -5.96
C LEU A 553 -3.59 22.40 -6.76
N GLN A 554 -3.78 23.54 -7.39
CA GLN A 554 -2.76 24.19 -8.22
C GLN A 554 -1.66 24.87 -7.39
N SER A 555 -2.02 25.47 -6.26
CA SER A 555 -1.13 26.37 -5.52
C SER A 555 -0.58 25.82 -4.20
N LEU A 556 -1.36 24.93 -3.53
CA LEU A 556 -1.06 24.54 -2.14
C LEU A 556 -0.71 23.06 -1.99
N THR A 557 -0.75 22.26 -3.05
CA THR A 557 -0.55 20.80 -2.97
C THR A 557 0.69 20.30 -3.70
N LEU A 558 1.59 21.17 -4.07
CA LEU A 558 2.87 20.83 -4.68
C LEU A 558 3.79 20.13 -3.68
N TRP A 559 4.55 19.18 -4.18
CA TRP A 559 5.57 18.48 -3.39
C TRP A 559 6.96 19.03 -3.70
N PRO A 560 7.83 19.19 -2.67
CA PRO A 560 9.21 19.59 -2.87
C PRO A 560 9.98 18.59 -3.74
N GLU A 561 10.73 19.12 -4.72
CA GLU A 561 11.73 18.34 -5.46
C GLU A 561 12.93 18.08 -4.56
N MET A 562 13.25 16.81 -4.33
CA MET A 562 14.31 16.37 -3.44
C MET A 562 15.63 16.18 -4.17
N GLU A 563 15.58 15.55 -5.36
CA GLU A 563 16.78 15.17 -6.10
C GLU A 563 16.55 15.12 -7.61
N LYS A 564 17.64 15.29 -8.37
CA LYS A 564 17.69 15.18 -9.83
C LYS A 564 18.69 14.12 -10.23
N LEU A 565 18.23 13.09 -10.92
CA LEU A 565 19.07 11.97 -11.32
C LEU A 565 19.49 12.12 -12.79
N TYR A 566 20.77 12.22 -13.01
CA TYR A 566 21.37 12.46 -14.31
C TYR A 566 21.93 11.16 -14.92
N GLY A 567 22.23 11.20 -16.23
CA GLY A 567 22.96 10.12 -16.89
C GLY A 567 22.40 9.69 -18.24
N HIS A 568 21.15 10.04 -18.57
CA HIS A 568 20.57 9.74 -19.89
C HIS A 568 20.98 10.76 -20.95
N GLY A 569 21.22 10.25 -22.16
CA GLY A 569 21.58 11.09 -23.30
C GLY A 569 20.40 11.67 -24.07
N TYR A 570 19.22 11.06 -23.89
CA TYR A 570 17.96 11.40 -24.55
C TYR A 570 16.80 11.46 -23.56
N GLU A 571 15.63 11.88 -24.04
CA GLU A 571 14.41 12.01 -23.26
C GLU A 571 13.98 10.67 -22.69
N LEU A 572 13.47 10.70 -21.47
CA LEU A 572 13.06 9.53 -20.71
C LEU A 572 11.80 8.89 -21.30
N LEU A 573 11.68 7.57 -21.17
CA LEU A 573 10.51 6.81 -21.60
C LEU A 573 9.82 6.08 -20.45
N SER A 574 10.58 5.40 -19.62
CA SER A 574 10.01 4.56 -18.55
C SER A 574 10.85 4.62 -17.30
N VAL A 575 10.18 4.57 -16.17
CA VAL A 575 10.78 4.42 -14.86
C VAL A 575 10.04 3.33 -14.08
N ALA A 576 10.78 2.53 -13.32
CA ALA A 576 10.25 1.56 -12.38
C ALA A 576 11.07 1.58 -11.10
N MET A 577 10.43 1.17 -10.02
CA MET A 577 11.04 1.04 -8.70
C MET A 577 10.83 -0.37 -8.16
N ASP A 578 11.88 -0.95 -7.62
CA ASP A 578 11.79 -2.13 -6.79
C ASP A 578 11.68 -1.71 -5.32
N THR A 579 10.52 -1.93 -4.73
CA THR A 579 10.26 -1.57 -3.33
C THR A 579 11.01 -2.44 -2.32
N ASN A 580 11.55 -3.59 -2.73
CA ASN A 580 12.30 -4.48 -1.85
C ASN A 580 13.78 -4.10 -1.79
N THR A 581 14.35 -3.70 -2.92
CA THR A 581 15.77 -3.34 -3.02
C THR A 581 16.01 -1.84 -3.10
N HIS A 582 14.96 -1.04 -3.20
CA HIS A 582 14.99 0.41 -3.41
C HIS A 582 15.76 0.86 -4.66
N MET A 583 15.84 -0.04 -5.66
CA MET A 583 16.49 0.26 -6.93
C MET A 583 15.51 0.92 -7.89
N ILE A 584 15.91 2.04 -8.46
CA ILE A 584 15.19 2.72 -9.55
C ILE A 584 15.80 2.26 -10.86
N ALA A 585 14.99 1.80 -11.80
CA ALA A 585 15.39 1.50 -13.17
C ALA A 585 14.76 2.51 -14.12
N SER A 586 15.55 3.03 -15.04
CA SER A 586 15.07 4.03 -16.00
C SER A 586 15.62 3.81 -17.41
N THR A 587 14.87 4.27 -18.40
CA THR A 587 15.21 4.15 -19.82
C THR A 587 14.91 5.44 -20.57
N CYS A 588 15.58 5.64 -21.69
CA CYS A 588 15.37 6.81 -22.55
C CYS A 588 15.08 6.41 -24.01
N LYS A 589 14.71 7.37 -24.83
CA LYS A 589 14.65 7.23 -26.29
C LYS A 589 16.02 6.82 -26.80
N ALA A 590 16.07 5.83 -27.70
CA ALA A 590 17.31 5.35 -28.29
C ALA A 590 17.12 4.92 -29.75
N SER A 591 18.01 5.36 -30.61
CA SER A 591 18.11 4.92 -31.98
C SER A 591 19.33 4.01 -32.22
N THR A 592 20.24 3.94 -31.25
CA THR A 592 21.46 3.14 -31.29
C THR A 592 21.59 2.28 -30.03
N PRO A 593 22.27 1.15 -30.07
CA PRO A 593 22.46 0.26 -28.91
C PRO A 593 23.11 0.96 -27.70
N ALA A 594 24.01 1.91 -27.94
CA ALA A 594 24.71 2.64 -26.87
C ALA A 594 23.78 3.42 -25.92
N HIS A 595 22.57 3.77 -26.39
CA HIS A 595 21.57 4.47 -25.59
C HIS A 595 20.36 3.58 -25.24
N ALA A 596 20.25 2.40 -25.84
CA ALA A 596 19.21 1.40 -25.57
C ALA A 596 19.54 0.58 -24.31
N VAL A 597 19.80 1.26 -23.22
CA VAL A 597 20.27 0.72 -21.95
C VAL A 597 19.34 1.07 -20.80
N VAL A 598 19.36 0.25 -19.74
CA VAL A 598 18.71 0.58 -18.48
C VAL A 598 19.75 1.17 -17.53
N ARG A 599 19.44 2.32 -16.94
CA ARG A 599 20.23 2.90 -15.86
C ARG A 599 19.57 2.59 -14.54
N LEU A 600 20.38 2.21 -13.57
CA LEU A 600 19.96 1.89 -12.22
C LEU A 600 20.48 2.96 -11.26
N PHE A 601 19.63 3.34 -10.28
CA PHE A 601 19.99 4.24 -9.19
C PHE A 601 19.56 3.62 -7.88
N ASP A 602 20.40 3.73 -6.87
CA ASP A 602 20.13 3.21 -5.54
C ASP A 602 19.50 4.31 -4.65
N ALA A 603 18.20 4.20 -4.40
CA ALA A 603 17.48 5.17 -3.59
C ALA A 603 17.88 5.13 -2.10
N GLN A 604 18.53 4.07 -1.63
CA GLN A 604 19.05 3.97 -0.27
C GLN A 604 20.39 4.71 -0.12
N HIS A 605 21.22 4.70 -1.14
CA HIS A 605 22.55 5.32 -1.15
C HIS A 605 22.51 6.67 -1.90
N ARG A 606 21.68 7.60 -1.45
CA ARG A 606 21.55 8.96 -2.01
C ARG A 606 21.38 9.00 -3.54
N PHE A 607 20.65 8.03 -4.07
CA PHE A 607 20.41 7.88 -5.51
C PHE A 607 21.69 7.72 -6.35
N GLU A 608 22.73 7.10 -5.77
CA GLU A 608 23.96 6.83 -6.52
C GLU A 608 23.66 5.98 -7.76
N PRO A 609 24.18 6.36 -8.92
CA PRO A 609 24.03 5.56 -10.12
C PRO A 609 24.88 4.29 -10.03
N ALA A 610 24.32 3.14 -10.45
CA ALA A 610 25.12 1.93 -10.63
C ALA A 610 26.24 2.17 -11.67
N LYS A 611 27.38 1.54 -11.43
CA LYS A 611 28.58 1.75 -12.28
C LYS A 611 28.31 1.43 -13.74
N ASP A 612 27.58 0.35 -14.00
CA ASP A 612 27.35 -0.15 -15.35
C ASP A 612 25.86 -0.06 -15.70
N ALA A 613 25.58 0.43 -16.90
CA ALA A 613 24.25 0.39 -17.48
C ALA A 613 23.95 -1.03 -18.00
N LEU A 614 22.71 -1.47 -17.91
CA LEU A 614 22.31 -2.79 -18.40
C LEU A 614 22.07 -2.73 -19.91
N GLU A 615 22.91 -3.43 -20.65
CA GLU A 615 22.94 -3.44 -22.11
C GLU A 615 22.20 -4.66 -22.69
N GLY A 616 21.95 -4.62 -24.02
CA GLY A 616 21.48 -5.78 -24.79
C GLY A 616 20.40 -5.49 -25.81
N HIS A 617 19.63 -4.42 -25.66
CA HIS A 617 18.68 -3.99 -26.68
C HIS A 617 19.34 -3.14 -27.78
N THR A 618 18.72 -3.11 -28.95
CA THR A 618 19.23 -2.34 -30.08
C THR A 618 18.48 -1.05 -30.37
N LEU A 619 17.27 -0.92 -29.82
CA LEU A 619 16.39 0.23 -29.94
C LEU A 619 15.79 0.58 -28.56
N SER A 620 15.08 1.69 -28.50
CA SER A 620 14.44 2.19 -27.27
C SER A 620 13.74 1.09 -26.49
N ILE A 621 14.03 1.00 -25.22
CA ILE A 621 13.33 0.19 -24.26
C ILE A 621 12.05 0.91 -23.87
N THR A 622 10.91 0.34 -24.19
CA THR A 622 9.58 0.95 -24.01
C THR A 622 9.07 0.84 -22.59
N ARG A 623 9.43 -0.26 -21.90
CA ARG A 623 9.04 -0.51 -20.52
C ARG A 623 10.10 -1.29 -19.76
N VAL A 624 10.22 -0.95 -18.46
CA VAL A 624 10.97 -1.71 -17.47
C VAL A 624 10.04 -2.11 -16.34
N ALA A 625 10.22 -3.32 -15.80
CA ALA A 625 9.40 -3.82 -14.69
C ALA A 625 10.21 -4.77 -13.81
N PHE A 626 10.34 -4.45 -12.53
CA PHE A 626 10.89 -5.38 -11.55
C PHE A 626 9.89 -6.49 -11.25
N SER A 627 10.38 -7.70 -11.02
CA SER A 627 9.57 -8.76 -10.47
C SER A 627 9.15 -8.42 -9.04
N PRO A 628 7.99 -8.90 -8.55
CA PRO A 628 7.54 -8.62 -7.18
C PRO A 628 8.54 -9.02 -6.10
N CYS A 629 9.39 -10.01 -6.36
CA CYS A 629 10.46 -10.44 -5.45
C CYS A 629 11.77 -9.62 -5.59
N GLY A 630 11.89 -8.70 -6.54
CA GLY A 630 13.11 -7.95 -6.79
C GLY A 630 14.29 -8.75 -7.38
N THR A 631 14.09 -10.05 -7.67
CA THR A 631 15.15 -10.91 -8.22
C THR A 631 15.39 -10.66 -9.71
N TYR A 632 14.35 -10.27 -10.44
CA TYR A 632 14.41 -10.11 -11.88
C TYR A 632 13.98 -8.72 -12.31
N LEU A 633 14.59 -8.22 -13.38
CA LEU A 633 14.18 -7.00 -14.08
C LEU A 633 13.84 -7.37 -15.51
N LEU A 634 12.58 -7.21 -15.90
CA LEU A 634 12.08 -7.39 -17.25
C LEU A 634 12.19 -6.09 -18.02
N THR A 635 12.68 -6.17 -19.25
CA THR A 635 12.70 -5.07 -20.21
C THR A 635 12.08 -5.49 -21.52
N VAL A 636 11.32 -4.60 -22.14
CA VAL A 636 10.72 -4.81 -23.46
C VAL A 636 11.05 -3.64 -24.36
N SER A 637 11.19 -3.88 -25.67
CA SER A 637 11.77 -2.90 -26.56
C SER A 637 11.08 -2.81 -27.94
N ARG A 638 11.33 -1.68 -28.62
CA ARG A 638 11.00 -1.46 -30.03
C ARG A 638 11.72 -2.42 -30.97
N ASP A 639 12.79 -3.07 -30.53
CA ASP A 639 13.52 -4.09 -31.27
C ASP A 639 12.79 -5.44 -31.36
N ARG A 640 11.54 -5.52 -30.83
CA ARG A 640 10.64 -6.68 -30.85
C ARG A 640 11.05 -7.80 -29.89
N SER A 641 11.98 -7.50 -28.98
CA SER A 641 12.46 -8.44 -27.99
C SER A 641 12.05 -8.06 -26.58
N TRP A 642 12.03 -9.03 -25.71
CA TRP A 642 12.12 -8.84 -24.28
C TRP A 642 13.45 -9.37 -23.79
N ARG A 643 13.96 -8.81 -22.67
CA ARG A 643 15.14 -9.28 -21.95
C ARG A 643 14.89 -9.28 -20.46
N MET A 644 15.61 -10.13 -19.78
CA MET A 644 15.55 -10.27 -18.35
C MET A 644 16.95 -10.22 -17.75
N PHE A 645 17.09 -9.41 -16.73
CA PHE A 645 18.30 -9.29 -15.93
C PHE A 645 18.02 -9.94 -14.57
N ARG A 646 18.99 -10.68 -14.06
CA ARG A 646 18.92 -11.35 -12.76
C ARG A 646 19.79 -10.62 -11.76
N ARG A 647 19.27 -10.45 -10.56
CA ARG A 647 19.99 -9.87 -9.44
C ARG A 647 21.08 -10.83 -8.95
N THR A 648 22.27 -10.27 -8.70
CA THR A 648 23.43 -10.93 -8.08
C THR A 648 23.93 -10.04 -6.93
N PRO A 649 24.83 -10.50 -6.06
CA PRO A 649 25.42 -9.65 -5.03
C PRO A 649 26.14 -8.41 -5.57
N SER A 650 26.61 -8.44 -6.83
CA SER A 650 27.27 -7.32 -7.50
C SER A 650 26.33 -6.40 -8.29
N GLY A 651 25.03 -6.64 -8.27
CA GLY A 651 24.03 -5.89 -9.04
C GLY A 651 23.23 -6.77 -10.02
N TYR A 652 22.55 -6.16 -10.97
CA TYR A 652 21.81 -6.89 -12.00
C TYR A 652 22.71 -7.26 -13.16
N VAL A 653 22.61 -8.49 -13.65
CA VAL A 653 23.36 -8.99 -14.81
C VAL A 653 22.40 -9.55 -15.86
N ALA A 654 22.77 -9.44 -17.14
CA ALA A 654 22.00 -10.01 -18.24
C ALA A 654 21.87 -11.53 -18.06
N TRP A 655 20.65 -12.05 -18.18
CA TRP A 655 20.38 -13.47 -17.98
C TRP A 655 19.80 -14.13 -19.24
N ILE A 656 18.63 -13.70 -19.69
CA ILE A 656 17.93 -14.27 -20.83
C ILE A 656 17.23 -13.19 -21.66
N GLY A 657 16.86 -13.54 -22.90
CA GLY A 657 16.07 -12.70 -23.77
C GLY A 657 15.65 -13.41 -25.04
N GLU A 658 14.54 -12.97 -25.61
CA GLU A 658 13.99 -13.54 -26.85
C GLU A 658 13.37 -12.47 -27.73
N ARG A 659 13.57 -12.59 -29.05
CA ARG A 659 12.82 -11.82 -30.02
C ARG A 659 11.47 -12.49 -30.27
N ALA A 660 10.51 -12.15 -29.47
CA ALA A 660 9.27 -12.89 -29.30
C ALA A 660 8.11 -12.41 -30.17
N HIS A 661 8.16 -11.17 -30.69
CA HIS A 661 7.05 -10.51 -31.37
C HIS A 661 7.37 -10.07 -32.80
N ALA A 662 6.34 -9.94 -33.62
CA ALA A 662 6.48 -9.50 -35.02
C ALA A 662 6.62 -7.97 -35.14
N ARG A 663 6.15 -7.21 -34.14
CA ARG A 663 6.16 -5.76 -34.06
C ARG A 663 6.74 -5.28 -32.71
N ILE A 664 6.73 -3.98 -32.48
CA ILE A 664 7.18 -3.32 -31.24
C ILE A 664 6.48 -3.95 -30.05
N VAL A 665 7.25 -4.25 -29.00
CA VAL A 665 6.71 -4.60 -27.68
C VAL A 665 6.56 -3.32 -26.89
N TRP A 666 5.32 -2.98 -26.52
CA TRP A 666 5.02 -1.74 -25.85
C TRP A 666 5.12 -1.84 -24.33
N ASP A 667 4.61 -2.94 -23.77
CA ASP A 667 4.52 -3.12 -22.31
C ASP A 667 4.89 -4.53 -21.90
N GLY A 668 5.31 -4.67 -20.65
CA GLY A 668 5.59 -5.94 -20.02
C GLY A 668 5.29 -5.87 -18.51
N ALA A 669 4.61 -6.87 -18.00
CA ALA A 669 4.17 -6.92 -16.63
C ALA A 669 4.39 -8.30 -16.00
N TRP A 670 4.75 -8.31 -14.72
CA TRP A 670 4.90 -9.51 -13.91
C TRP A 670 3.58 -9.91 -13.26
N ALA A 671 3.33 -11.20 -13.20
CA ALA A 671 2.32 -11.77 -12.33
C ALA A 671 2.71 -11.60 -10.84
N PRO A 672 1.75 -11.56 -9.91
CA PRO A 672 2.04 -11.31 -8.49
C PRO A 672 3.06 -12.27 -7.85
N HIS A 673 3.14 -13.53 -8.29
CA HIS A 673 4.08 -14.52 -7.73
C HIS A 673 5.41 -14.64 -8.49
N SER A 674 5.72 -13.73 -9.42
CA SER A 674 7.03 -13.61 -10.08
C SER A 674 7.50 -14.77 -10.97
N ARG A 675 6.69 -15.81 -11.15
CA ARG A 675 7.03 -16.93 -12.06
C ARG A 675 6.49 -16.72 -13.46
N MET A 676 5.46 -15.91 -13.63
CA MET A 676 4.88 -15.58 -14.94
C MET A 676 5.03 -14.11 -15.26
N PHE A 677 5.17 -13.80 -16.52
CA PHE A 677 5.15 -12.44 -17.03
C PHE A 677 4.43 -12.38 -18.38
N ALA A 678 3.91 -11.23 -18.73
CA ALA A 678 3.25 -10.97 -19.99
C ALA A 678 3.98 -9.90 -20.79
N THR A 679 3.96 -10.03 -22.10
CA THR A 679 4.48 -9.01 -23.04
C THR A 679 3.40 -8.61 -24.03
N ALA A 680 3.15 -7.30 -24.17
CA ALA A 680 2.13 -6.71 -25.02
C ALA A 680 2.73 -6.04 -26.23
N SER A 681 2.19 -6.30 -27.42
CA SER A 681 2.79 -5.85 -28.66
C SER A 681 1.81 -5.21 -29.63
N ARG A 682 2.37 -4.36 -30.50
CA ARG A 682 1.70 -3.79 -31.66
C ARG A 682 1.29 -4.86 -32.71
N ASP A 683 1.75 -6.09 -32.56
CA ASP A 683 1.34 -7.21 -33.42
C ASP A 683 -0.05 -7.78 -33.06
N LYS A 684 -0.80 -7.07 -32.21
CA LYS A 684 -2.13 -7.42 -31.70
C LYS A 684 -2.14 -8.65 -30.81
N SER A 685 -1.02 -8.95 -30.16
CA SER A 685 -0.95 -10.10 -29.26
C SER A 685 -0.35 -9.76 -27.89
N VAL A 686 -0.79 -10.50 -26.90
CA VAL A 686 -0.12 -10.63 -25.60
C VAL A 686 0.39 -12.06 -25.48
N LYS A 687 1.66 -12.21 -25.13
CA LYS A 687 2.28 -13.48 -24.86
C LYS A 687 2.52 -13.65 -23.38
N ILE A 688 2.07 -14.77 -22.82
CA ILE A 688 2.26 -15.14 -21.41
C ILE A 688 3.38 -16.15 -21.32
N TRP A 689 4.34 -15.87 -20.48
CA TRP A 689 5.56 -16.63 -20.25
C TRP A 689 5.62 -17.13 -18.82
N THR A 690 6.25 -18.25 -18.58
CA THR A 690 6.59 -18.73 -17.23
C THR A 690 8.06 -19.09 -17.14
N LEU A 691 8.65 -18.79 -15.99
CA LEU A 691 9.99 -19.27 -15.65
C LEU A 691 9.92 -20.73 -15.23
N VAL A 692 10.87 -21.51 -15.72
CA VAL A 692 11.01 -22.96 -15.45
C VAL A 692 12.43 -23.25 -14.96
N ASP A 693 12.59 -24.33 -14.21
CA ASP A 693 13.90 -24.74 -13.67
C ASP A 693 14.67 -25.59 -14.72
N ASP A 694 14.87 -25.03 -15.89
CA ASP A 694 15.67 -25.64 -16.98
C ASP A 694 16.92 -24.77 -17.23
N ALA A 695 18.09 -25.34 -17.06
CA ALA A 695 19.36 -24.63 -17.19
C ALA A 695 19.63 -24.13 -18.63
N GLN A 696 19.08 -24.78 -19.65
CA GLN A 696 19.28 -24.42 -21.05
C GLN A 696 18.26 -23.40 -21.54
N ARG A 697 17.00 -23.54 -21.13
CA ARG A 697 15.92 -22.64 -21.49
C ARG A 697 15.02 -22.37 -20.29
N PRO A 698 15.43 -21.46 -19.39
CA PRO A 698 14.75 -21.20 -18.10
C PRO A 698 13.40 -20.48 -18.24
N TYR A 699 12.77 -20.54 -19.40
CA TYR A 699 11.45 -19.96 -19.65
C TYR A 699 10.68 -20.74 -20.70
N ARG A 700 9.34 -20.66 -20.65
CA ARG A 700 8.42 -21.29 -21.59
C ARG A 700 7.27 -20.34 -21.93
N LEU A 701 6.87 -20.32 -23.21
CA LEU A 701 5.63 -19.69 -23.64
C LEU A 701 4.45 -20.51 -23.14
N VAL A 702 3.57 -19.91 -22.35
CA VAL A 702 2.33 -20.53 -21.85
C VAL A 702 1.25 -20.46 -22.91
N THR A 703 0.95 -19.24 -23.37
CA THR A 703 -0.08 -18.99 -24.40
C THR A 703 0.14 -17.65 -25.11
N THR A 704 -0.56 -17.50 -26.22
CA THR A 704 -0.65 -16.23 -26.97
C THR A 704 -2.11 -15.80 -27.03
N LEU A 705 -2.44 -14.65 -26.49
CA LEU A 705 -3.75 -14.03 -26.53
C LEU A 705 -3.79 -13.03 -27.69
N ASN A 706 -4.71 -13.23 -28.62
CA ASN A 706 -4.88 -12.32 -29.77
C ASN A 706 -5.97 -11.29 -29.49
N ALA A 707 -5.70 -10.04 -29.83
CA ALA A 707 -6.62 -8.90 -29.67
C ALA A 707 -7.11 -8.38 -31.02
N SER A 708 -8.18 -7.57 -30.99
CA SER A 708 -8.73 -6.92 -32.19
C SER A 708 -7.79 -5.86 -32.76
N ASP A 709 -7.01 -5.21 -31.91
CA ASP A 709 -6.09 -4.15 -32.27
C ASP A 709 -4.77 -4.21 -31.49
N ALA A 710 -3.83 -3.32 -31.80
CA ALA A 710 -2.53 -3.25 -31.15
C ALA A 710 -2.69 -3.14 -29.63
N VAL A 711 -1.93 -3.95 -28.90
CA VAL A 711 -1.96 -3.92 -27.44
C VAL A 711 -0.87 -2.99 -26.92
N VAL A 712 -1.30 -1.95 -26.23
CA VAL A 712 -0.42 -0.87 -25.76
C VAL A 712 0.05 -1.11 -24.33
N SER A 713 -0.82 -1.66 -23.48
CA SER A 713 -0.49 -1.89 -22.07
C SER A 713 -1.10 -3.20 -21.56
N VAL A 714 -0.44 -3.83 -20.59
CA VAL A 714 -0.86 -5.08 -19.95
C VAL A 714 -0.59 -5.02 -18.44
N THR A 715 -1.48 -5.60 -17.66
CA THR A 715 -1.33 -5.72 -16.21
C THR A 715 -1.98 -6.99 -15.68
N TRP A 716 -1.49 -7.48 -14.57
CA TRP A 716 -2.04 -8.64 -13.89
C TRP A 716 -2.90 -8.21 -12.70
N ALA A 717 -4.06 -8.81 -12.56
CA ALA A 717 -4.90 -8.67 -11.38
C ALA A 717 -4.63 -9.77 -10.36
N SER A 718 -4.34 -10.97 -10.85
CA SER A 718 -3.87 -12.14 -10.10
C SER A 718 -3.09 -13.04 -11.07
N ASP A 719 -2.54 -14.15 -10.61
CA ASP A 719 -1.87 -15.11 -11.49
C ASP A 719 -2.82 -15.72 -12.54
N GLY A 720 -4.12 -15.73 -12.26
CA GLY A 720 -5.18 -16.20 -13.17
C GLY A 720 -5.99 -15.07 -13.83
N ALA A 721 -5.64 -13.80 -13.67
CA ALA A 721 -6.42 -12.70 -14.24
C ALA A 721 -5.53 -11.59 -14.81
N LEU A 722 -5.80 -11.19 -16.04
CA LEU A 722 -5.01 -10.22 -16.79
C LEU A 722 -5.91 -9.21 -17.49
N ALA A 723 -5.48 -7.95 -17.53
CA ALA A 723 -6.11 -6.89 -18.28
C ALA A 723 -5.17 -6.34 -19.34
N MET A 724 -5.71 -5.99 -20.51
CA MET A 724 -4.96 -5.34 -21.58
C MET A 724 -5.69 -4.11 -22.11
N GLY A 725 -4.94 -3.06 -22.43
CA GLY A 725 -5.42 -1.83 -23.06
C GLY A 725 -4.99 -1.76 -24.52
N LEU A 726 -5.93 -1.42 -25.40
CA LEU A 726 -5.77 -1.43 -26.85
C LEU A 726 -5.65 -0.02 -27.44
N GLU A 727 -5.08 0.07 -28.64
CA GLU A 727 -4.90 1.32 -29.40
C GLU A 727 -6.25 1.92 -29.84
N ASN A 728 -7.29 1.09 -30.03
CA ASN A 728 -8.66 1.54 -30.36
C ASN A 728 -9.48 2.04 -29.17
N GLY A 729 -8.91 2.06 -27.94
CA GLY A 729 -9.58 2.50 -26.73
C GLY A 729 -10.32 1.42 -25.95
N ASP A 730 -10.33 0.18 -26.41
CA ASP A 730 -10.93 -0.94 -25.70
C ASP A 730 -10.02 -1.42 -24.56
N VAL A 731 -10.66 -1.98 -23.52
CA VAL A 731 -9.95 -2.72 -22.47
C VAL A 731 -10.53 -4.14 -22.41
N TRP A 732 -9.65 -5.13 -22.50
CA TRP A 732 -10.03 -6.53 -22.48
C TRP A 732 -9.55 -7.20 -21.19
N LEU A 733 -10.43 -8.01 -20.58
CA LEU A 733 -10.14 -8.75 -19.35
C LEU A 733 -10.15 -10.24 -19.66
N TYR A 734 -9.08 -10.93 -19.28
CA TYR A 734 -8.90 -12.35 -19.43
C TYR A 734 -8.81 -13.04 -18.08
N THR A 735 -9.34 -14.28 -18.02
CA THR A 735 -9.21 -15.16 -16.86
C THR A 735 -8.66 -16.52 -17.28
N CYS A 736 -7.92 -17.15 -16.39
CA CYS A 736 -7.41 -18.50 -16.56
C CYS A 736 -8.34 -19.49 -15.85
N ALA A 737 -8.88 -20.43 -16.59
CA ALA A 737 -9.69 -21.51 -16.03
C ALA A 737 -8.81 -22.52 -15.25
N ARG A 738 -9.43 -23.37 -14.45
CA ARG A 738 -8.73 -24.39 -13.62
C ARG A 738 -7.89 -25.40 -14.43
N ASP A 739 -8.22 -25.59 -15.70
CA ASP A 739 -7.48 -26.44 -16.63
C ASP A 739 -6.26 -25.74 -17.26
N GLY A 740 -5.98 -24.49 -16.88
CA GLY A 740 -4.89 -23.67 -17.41
C GLY A 740 -5.23 -22.96 -18.73
N THR A 741 -6.45 -23.06 -19.24
CA THR A 741 -6.87 -22.36 -20.46
C THR A 741 -7.23 -20.90 -20.17
N TRP A 742 -6.74 -19.98 -21.00
CA TRP A 742 -7.03 -18.56 -20.91
C TRP A 742 -8.24 -18.19 -21.76
N GLN A 743 -9.22 -17.54 -21.17
CA GLN A 743 -10.47 -17.16 -21.82
C GLN A 743 -10.73 -15.66 -21.66
N LEU A 744 -11.33 -15.06 -22.69
CA LEU A 744 -11.79 -13.66 -22.62
C LEU A 744 -12.98 -13.60 -21.66
N HIS A 745 -12.81 -12.93 -20.53
CA HIS A 745 -13.85 -12.74 -19.53
C HIS A 745 -14.84 -11.65 -19.94
N THR A 746 -14.31 -10.47 -20.32
CA THR A 746 -15.17 -9.37 -20.80
C THR A 746 -14.36 -8.36 -21.63
N THR A 747 -15.09 -7.60 -22.41
CA THR A 747 -14.57 -6.47 -23.20
C THR A 747 -15.25 -5.18 -22.79
N LEU A 748 -14.49 -4.22 -22.34
CA LEU A 748 -14.94 -2.85 -22.13
C LEU A 748 -14.73 -2.07 -23.43
N ALA A 749 -15.71 -2.16 -24.33
CA ALA A 749 -15.62 -1.54 -25.65
C ALA A 749 -15.67 -0.02 -25.54
N ARG A 750 -14.81 0.68 -26.29
CA ARG A 750 -14.68 2.14 -26.28
C ARG A 750 -14.58 2.72 -24.86
N HIS A 751 -13.84 2.01 -24.04
CA HIS A 751 -13.62 2.43 -22.65
C HIS A 751 -12.89 3.78 -22.61
N HIS A 752 -12.01 4.05 -23.56
CA HIS A 752 -11.45 5.37 -23.86
C HIS A 752 -11.81 5.77 -25.30
N THR A 753 -11.89 7.06 -25.57
CA THR A 753 -12.22 7.57 -26.94
C THR A 753 -11.00 7.55 -27.87
N GLY A 754 -9.81 7.28 -27.35
CA GLY A 754 -8.53 7.11 -28.05
C GLY A 754 -7.69 6.01 -27.42
N PRO A 755 -6.44 5.83 -27.83
CA PRO A 755 -5.55 4.80 -27.29
C PRO A 755 -5.49 4.74 -25.77
N VAL A 756 -5.51 3.53 -25.24
CA VAL A 756 -5.27 3.28 -23.80
C VAL A 756 -3.75 3.28 -23.57
N HIS A 757 -3.23 4.26 -22.88
CA HIS A 757 -1.80 4.36 -22.64
C HIS A 757 -1.31 3.47 -21.52
N ARG A 758 -2.11 3.36 -20.44
CA ARG A 758 -1.76 2.53 -19.31
C ARG A 758 -2.99 1.85 -18.69
N VAL A 759 -2.81 0.58 -18.33
CA VAL A 759 -3.68 -0.16 -17.43
C VAL A 759 -2.88 -0.60 -16.21
N ALA A 760 -3.45 -0.50 -15.02
CA ALA A 760 -2.81 -0.89 -13.77
C ALA A 760 -3.82 -1.47 -12.81
N CYS A 761 -3.69 -2.75 -12.47
CA CYS A 761 -4.53 -3.37 -11.45
C CYS A 761 -4.10 -2.91 -10.07
N ARG A 762 -5.10 -2.67 -9.23
CA ARG A 762 -4.88 -2.35 -7.83
C ARG A 762 -4.23 -3.54 -7.13
N PRO A 763 -3.19 -3.32 -6.32
CA PRO A 763 -2.64 -4.38 -5.47
C PRO A 763 -3.76 -4.99 -4.60
N GLN A 764 -3.85 -6.32 -4.60
CA GLN A 764 -4.93 -7.04 -3.88
C GLN A 764 -4.78 -6.95 -2.36
N GLY A 765 -5.89 -7.02 -1.64
CA GLY A 765 -5.90 -7.34 -0.23
C GLY A 765 -6.79 -6.51 0.69
N ARG A 766 -7.53 -5.45 0.25
CA ARG A 766 -8.07 -4.50 1.23
C ARG A 766 -9.53 -4.06 1.09
N TRP A 767 -10.20 -4.37 0.00
CA TRP A 767 -11.54 -3.82 -0.22
C TRP A 767 -12.55 -4.95 -0.38
N MET A 768 -13.47 -5.04 0.56
CA MET A 768 -14.71 -5.79 0.40
C MET A 768 -15.82 -4.86 -0.07
N ASP A 769 -16.69 -5.32 -0.93
CA ASP A 769 -17.92 -4.62 -1.27
C ASP A 769 -18.96 -4.77 -0.14
N ALA A 770 -20.14 -4.16 -0.34
CA ALA A 770 -21.25 -4.30 0.61
C ALA A 770 -21.78 -5.75 0.78
N TYR A 771 -21.26 -6.69 -0.01
CA TYR A 771 -21.60 -8.12 -0.01
C TYR A 771 -20.43 -9.01 0.37
N ASP A 772 -19.40 -8.45 1.03
CA ASP A 772 -18.18 -9.14 1.47
C ASP A 772 -17.34 -9.79 0.34
N ARG A 773 -17.49 -9.31 -0.91
CA ARG A 773 -16.69 -9.78 -2.05
C ARG A 773 -15.52 -8.84 -2.28
N VAL A 774 -14.36 -9.38 -2.65
CA VAL A 774 -13.17 -8.61 -3.02
C VAL A 774 -13.18 -8.33 -4.52
N PRO A 775 -13.53 -7.11 -4.97
CA PRO A 775 -13.46 -6.78 -6.38
C PRO A 775 -12.02 -6.60 -6.83
N TYR A 776 -11.73 -7.02 -8.04
CA TYR A 776 -10.56 -6.53 -8.76
C TYR A 776 -10.82 -5.11 -9.21
N GLN A 777 -9.87 -4.21 -9.02
CA GLN A 777 -9.98 -2.83 -9.48
C GLN A 777 -8.91 -2.53 -10.52
N LEU A 778 -9.36 -2.05 -11.67
CA LEU A 778 -8.51 -1.65 -12.79
C LEU A 778 -8.53 -0.14 -12.94
N LEU A 779 -7.36 0.45 -12.90
CA LEU A 779 -7.10 1.82 -13.29
C LEU A 779 -6.68 1.85 -14.75
N SER A 780 -7.28 2.72 -15.55
CA SER A 780 -6.87 2.96 -16.93
C SER A 780 -6.75 4.45 -17.23
N VAL A 781 -5.77 4.80 -18.04
CA VAL A 781 -5.56 6.16 -18.55
C VAL A 781 -5.36 6.13 -20.06
N GLY A 782 -5.85 7.14 -20.74
CA GLY A 782 -5.88 7.16 -22.20
C GLY A 782 -5.64 8.53 -22.82
N ASP A 783 -5.71 8.56 -24.14
CA ASP A 783 -5.50 9.73 -24.98
C ASP A 783 -6.57 10.80 -24.76
N ASP A 784 -7.75 10.39 -24.26
CA ASP A 784 -8.85 11.29 -23.92
C ASP A 784 -8.65 12.08 -22.61
N GLY A 785 -7.48 11.99 -21.99
CA GLY A 785 -7.15 12.65 -20.71
C GLY A 785 -7.90 12.09 -19.50
N CYS A 786 -8.76 11.08 -19.71
CA CYS A 786 -9.54 10.49 -18.64
C CYS A 786 -8.75 9.45 -17.86
N THR A 787 -9.00 9.44 -16.57
CA THR A 787 -8.60 8.38 -15.65
C THR A 787 -9.85 7.63 -15.22
N ARG A 788 -9.93 6.33 -15.48
CA ARG A 788 -11.08 5.50 -15.14
C ARG A 788 -10.71 4.41 -14.19
N LEU A 789 -11.55 4.21 -13.18
CA LEU A 789 -11.44 3.13 -12.20
C LEU A 789 -12.64 2.21 -12.36
N VAL A 790 -12.39 0.95 -12.70
CA VAL A 790 -13.41 -0.09 -12.92
C VAL A 790 -13.21 -1.21 -11.92
N SER A 791 -14.31 -1.66 -11.32
CA SER A 791 -14.32 -2.85 -10.47
C SER A 791 -14.99 -4.00 -11.21
N TRP A 792 -14.39 -5.20 -11.14
CA TRP A 792 -15.00 -6.41 -11.66
C TRP A 792 -14.82 -7.58 -10.69
N TYR A 793 -15.64 -8.59 -10.85
CA TYR A 793 -15.62 -9.79 -10.04
C TYR A 793 -15.33 -10.98 -10.95
N ILE A 794 -14.55 -11.90 -10.45
CA ILE A 794 -14.37 -13.22 -11.08
C ILE A 794 -15.13 -14.18 -10.17
N ASP A 795 -16.09 -14.87 -10.73
CA ASP A 795 -16.76 -15.93 -10.00
C ASP A 795 -15.74 -17.04 -9.68
N PRO A 796 -15.71 -17.55 -8.44
CA PRO A 796 -14.69 -18.51 -7.97
C PRO A 796 -14.71 -19.85 -8.69
#